data_7d4120ce021f41d036bd44166452fb75
#
_entry.id   7d4120ce021f41d036bd44166452fb75
#
_cell.length_a   1.000
_cell.length_b   1.000
_cell.length_c   1.000
_cell.angle_alpha   90.00
_cell.angle_beta   90.00
_cell.angle_gamma   90.00
#
_symmetry.space_group_name_H-M   'P 1'
#
loop_
_entity.id
_entity.type
_entity.pdbx_description
1 polymer ?
#
loop_
_entity_poly.entity_id
_entity_poly.type
_entity_poly.pdbx_seq_one_letter_code
_entity_poly.pdbx_strand_id
1 'polypeptide(L)'
;MTDTPTVHDPAQGQARAQFTVPAAHPMVTVLGSGDALLRVIEKAFPAADIHVRGNEVSATGDAGEVALVQRLFDEMMLVLRTGQPMTEDAVERSIAMLRASENGEGDGEETPAEVLTQNILSSRGRTIRPKTLNQKRYVDAIDKHTVVFGIGPAGTGKTYLAMAKAVQALQSKQVNRIILTRPAVEAGERLGFLPGTLYEKIDPYLRPLYDALHDMLDPDSIPKLMASGTIEVAPLAYMRGRAQPVFTNVLTPDGWRPIGDLRVGDLVIGSNGEPTPVLGVYPQGEKDVYRVTAQDGSWTLCCGEHLWTVRTASDKRRNKPWRVLETQDMIGDLRAAHARRYELPMLTAPVCFPERDVPMDPYALGLLLGDGCLTGSTTPSFSTEDRELAEALDAALPGVVVRHKSGPDYVLNRIKSPGDVITLENPVTRVLRELDLLRTRSHSKSVPDDYLYNSADVRLALLQGLLDSDGGPVTQQDRTCRIQYTTTSILLRDDVISLVQSLGGVAYTRRRAAEGRRPSRVNGRDVRFNRDAHIVDIRLPEEIEPFRLTRKRDTYRAAGGGGRPMRFIDSIEPAGREETVCIQVAAEDSLYVTQDHLLTHNTLNDAFIILDEAQNTSPEQMKMFLTRLGFESKIVITGDVTQVDLPSGTKSGLRQVQDILEGLDDVHFSRLTSHDVVRHKLVGRIVDAYEKYDSTHGTENGTHKSRGTAGPKGK
;
A
#
# COMPACT_ATOMS: atom_id res chain seq x y z
N MET A 1 -18.65 6.87 -48.65
CA MET A 1 -18.05 5.60 -49.10
C MET A 1 -18.57 5.37 -50.52
N THR A 2 -17.77 5.69 -51.52
CA THR A 2 -18.00 5.29 -52.92
C THR A 2 -16.83 4.43 -53.30
N ASP A 3 -17.05 3.11 -53.26
CA ASP A 3 -16.15 2.10 -53.78
C ASP A 3 -15.92 2.38 -55.27
N THR A 4 -14.70 2.79 -55.58
CA THR A 4 -14.27 2.84 -57.00
C THR A 4 -13.48 1.56 -57.24
N PRO A 5 -13.95 0.64 -58.09
CA PRO A 5 -13.28 -0.64 -58.30
C PRO A 5 -11.93 -0.46 -58.98
N THR A 6 -10.94 -1.22 -58.54
CA THR A 6 -9.65 -1.40 -59.19
C THR A 6 -9.91 -1.99 -60.60
N VAL A 7 -9.66 -1.25 -61.66
CA VAL A 7 -9.83 -1.73 -63.03
C VAL A 7 -8.54 -2.46 -63.44
N HIS A 8 -8.61 -3.78 -63.54
CA HIS A 8 -7.58 -4.61 -64.17
C HIS A 8 -7.68 -4.45 -65.73
N ASP A 9 -6.64 -3.95 -66.34
CA ASP A 9 -6.49 -4.04 -67.79
C ASP A 9 -5.74 -5.34 -68.13
N PRO A 10 -6.39 -6.31 -68.80
CA PRO A 10 -5.80 -7.64 -69.00
C PRO A 10 -4.69 -7.67 -70.09
N ALA A 11 -4.34 -6.54 -70.72
CA ALA A 11 -3.43 -6.53 -71.87
C ALA A 11 -1.93 -6.34 -71.51
N GLN A 12 -1.56 -5.88 -70.24
CA GLN A 12 -0.15 -5.61 -69.89
C GLN A 12 0.26 -6.00 -68.47
N GLY A 13 -0.57 -6.64 -67.67
CA GLY A 13 -0.20 -7.03 -66.27
C GLY A 13 0.03 -5.84 -65.32
N GLN A 14 -0.35 -4.61 -65.69
CA GLN A 14 -0.23 -3.40 -64.88
C GLN A 14 -1.57 -3.07 -64.21
N ALA A 15 -1.54 -2.92 -62.85
CA ALA A 15 -2.67 -2.41 -62.08
C ALA A 15 -2.70 -0.87 -62.13
N ARG A 16 -3.90 -0.30 -62.01
CA ARG A 16 -4.09 1.15 -61.86
C ARG A 16 -5.05 1.43 -60.74
N ALA A 17 -4.66 2.32 -59.82
CA ALA A 17 -5.51 2.87 -58.77
C ALA A 17 -5.61 4.40 -58.96
N GLN A 18 -6.78 4.97 -58.70
CA GLN A 18 -7.01 6.41 -58.71
C GLN A 18 -7.84 6.80 -57.51
N PHE A 19 -7.40 7.82 -56.81
CA PHE A 19 -8.10 8.35 -55.64
C PHE A 19 -8.09 9.87 -55.62
N THR A 20 -9.15 10.46 -55.10
CA THR A 20 -9.33 11.90 -55.05
C THR A 20 -9.23 12.40 -53.61
N VAL A 21 -8.31 13.31 -53.33
CA VAL A 21 -8.18 13.98 -52.05
C VAL A 21 -9.35 14.95 -51.85
N PRO A 22 -10.13 14.84 -50.74
CA PRO A 22 -11.22 15.78 -50.49
C PRO A 22 -10.73 17.21 -50.38
N ALA A 23 -11.52 18.17 -50.92
CA ALA A 23 -11.17 19.60 -50.91
C ALA A 23 -10.94 20.19 -49.50
N ALA A 24 -11.40 19.51 -48.46
CA ALA A 24 -11.14 19.88 -47.04
C ALA A 24 -9.66 19.77 -46.64
N HIS A 25 -8.86 19.01 -47.39
CA HIS A 25 -7.44 18.81 -47.11
C HIS A 25 -6.59 19.36 -48.26
N PRO A 26 -5.86 20.48 -48.08
CA PRO A 26 -4.94 20.99 -49.07
C PRO A 26 -3.89 19.94 -49.47
N MET A 27 -3.56 19.82 -50.77
CA MET A 27 -2.58 18.83 -51.24
C MET A 27 -1.20 18.99 -50.58
N VAL A 28 -0.81 20.21 -50.20
CA VAL A 28 0.41 20.47 -49.47
C VAL A 28 0.42 19.78 -48.10
N THR A 29 -0.74 19.55 -47.49
CA THR A 29 -0.86 18.83 -46.21
C THR A 29 -0.74 17.32 -46.39
N VAL A 30 -1.15 16.82 -47.56
CA VAL A 30 -1.11 15.39 -47.92
C VAL A 30 0.26 14.98 -48.47
N LEU A 31 0.86 15.81 -49.32
CA LEU A 31 2.12 15.52 -50.01
C LEU A 31 3.35 16.16 -49.38
N GLY A 32 3.15 17.01 -48.36
CA GLY A 32 4.20 17.75 -47.72
C GLY A 32 4.63 19.01 -48.47
N SER A 33 5.40 19.88 -47.81
CA SER A 33 5.97 21.07 -48.42
C SER A 33 6.98 20.68 -49.52
N GLY A 34 6.76 21.12 -50.75
CA GLY A 34 7.60 20.78 -51.91
C GLY A 34 7.61 19.27 -52.21
N ASP A 35 6.48 18.60 -52.01
CA ASP A 35 6.28 17.17 -52.30
C ASP A 35 7.21 16.23 -51.52
N ALA A 36 7.64 16.64 -50.32
CA ALA A 36 8.58 15.88 -49.50
C ALA A 36 8.04 14.48 -49.12
N LEU A 37 6.73 14.38 -48.79
CA LEU A 37 6.10 13.10 -48.48
C LEU A 37 5.90 12.22 -49.70
N LEU A 38 5.56 12.83 -50.85
CA LEU A 38 5.43 12.11 -52.11
C LEU A 38 6.75 11.42 -52.49
N ARG A 39 7.90 12.13 -52.38
CA ARG A 39 9.22 11.54 -52.63
C ARG A 39 9.54 10.36 -51.73
N VAL A 40 9.10 10.39 -50.47
CA VAL A 40 9.26 9.24 -49.56
C VAL A 40 8.45 8.05 -50.04
N ILE A 41 7.22 8.29 -50.54
CA ILE A 41 6.34 7.25 -51.08
C ILE A 41 6.91 6.67 -52.37
N GLU A 42 7.30 7.51 -53.34
CA GLU A 42 7.91 7.08 -54.63
C GLU A 42 9.19 6.25 -54.38
N LYS A 43 10.02 6.68 -53.47
CA LYS A 43 11.23 5.93 -53.09
C LYS A 43 10.92 4.57 -52.47
N ALA A 44 9.84 4.48 -51.70
CA ALA A 44 9.43 3.25 -51.08
C ALA A 44 8.77 2.27 -52.05
N PHE A 45 8.09 2.73 -53.11
CA PHE A 45 7.37 1.91 -54.07
C PHE A 45 7.93 2.10 -55.48
N PRO A 46 9.14 1.60 -55.79
CA PRO A 46 9.81 1.85 -57.04
C PRO A 46 9.17 1.16 -58.28
N ALA A 47 8.29 0.16 -58.07
CA ALA A 47 7.54 -0.49 -59.15
C ALA A 47 6.12 0.11 -59.34
N ALA A 48 5.79 1.18 -58.62
CA ALA A 48 4.58 1.97 -58.77
C ALA A 48 4.92 3.39 -59.27
N ASP A 49 4.38 3.79 -60.39
CA ASP A 49 4.53 5.14 -60.95
C ASP A 49 3.36 6.01 -60.47
N ILE A 50 3.66 7.05 -59.67
CA ILE A 50 2.66 7.86 -58.95
C ILE A 50 2.56 9.24 -59.63
N HIS A 51 1.40 9.58 -60.15
CA HIS A 51 1.11 10.86 -60.76
C HIS A 51 0.08 11.65 -59.98
N VAL A 52 0.37 12.92 -59.73
CA VAL A 52 -0.51 13.86 -59.03
C VAL A 52 -0.97 14.96 -59.99
N ARG A 53 -2.29 15.14 -60.12
CA ARG A 53 -2.87 16.20 -60.96
C ARG A 53 -4.01 16.90 -60.21
N GLY A 54 -3.75 18.10 -59.74
CA GLY A 54 -4.73 18.82 -58.90
C GLY A 54 -4.94 18.13 -57.56
N ASN A 55 -6.14 17.64 -57.31
CA ASN A 55 -6.50 16.86 -56.13
C ASN A 55 -6.64 15.35 -56.42
N GLU A 56 -6.25 14.91 -57.61
CA GLU A 56 -6.27 13.50 -58.00
C GLU A 56 -4.87 12.91 -57.93
N VAL A 57 -4.75 11.75 -57.31
CA VAL A 57 -3.53 10.93 -57.28
C VAL A 57 -3.82 9.62 -58.01
N SER A 58 -2.97 9.25 -58.95
CA SER A 58 -3.07 7.98 -59.67
C SER A 58 -1.76 7.21 -59.52
N ALA A 59 -1.85 5.92 -59.28
CA ALA A 59 -0.73 5.00 -59.22
C ALA A 59 -0.90 3.92 -60.28
N THR A 60 0.17 3.64 -61.03
CA THR A 60 0.18 2.60 -62.09
C THR A 60 1.46 1.77 -61.97
N GLY A 61 1.37 0.45 -62.11
CA GLY A 61 2.55 -0.41 -62.02
C GLY A 61 2.22 -1.82 -61.50
N ASP A 62 3.12 -2.37 -60.69
CA ASP A 62 2.94 -3.68 -60.07
C ASP A 62 1.67 -3.70 -59.20
N ALA A 63 0.87 -4.76 -59.30
CA ALA A 63 -0.42 -4.86 -58.63
C ALA A 63 -0.32 -4.81 -57.10
N GLY A 64 0.71 -5.43 -56.52
CA GLY A 64 0.95 -5.42 -55.08
C GLY A 64 1.36 -4.03 -54.59
N GLU A 65 2.32 -3.38 -55.25
CA GLU A 65 2.74 -2.01 -54.88
C GLU A 65 1.64 -0.97 -55.05
N VAL A 66 0.85 -1.06 -56.14
CA VAL A 66 -0.30 -0.17 -56.38
C VAL A 66 -1.36 -0.32 -55.30
N ALA A 67 -1.66 -1.55 -54.85
CA ALA A 67 -2.61 -1.79 -53.76
C ALA A 67 -2.10 -1.23 -52.42
N LEU A 68 -0.80 -1.36 -52.15
CA LEU A 68 -0.18 -0.78 -50.94
C LEU A 68 -0.18 0.75 -50.97
N VAL A 69 0.11 1.36 -52.11
CA VAL A 69 0.04 2.83 -52.28
C VAL A 69 -1.38 3.32 -52.04
N GLN A 70 -2.39 2.64 -52.55
CA GLN A 70 -3.79 3.00 -52.32
C GLN A 70 -4.12 2.92 -50.82
N ARG A 71 -3.82 1.81 -50.16
CA ARG A 71 -4.03 1.66 -48.73
C ARG A 71 -3.28 2.73 -47.90
N LEU A 72 -2.04 3.06 -48.28
CA LEU A 72 -1.27 4.10 -47.62
C LEU A 72 -1.97 5.45 -47.65
N PHE A 73 -2.49 5.87 -48.84
CA PHE A 73 -3.20 7.13 -48.95
C PHE A 73 -4.53 7.13 -48.20
N ASP A 74 -5.26 6.01 -48.19
CA ASP A 74 -6.48 5.87 -47.35
C ASP A 74 -6.17 6.05 -45.88
N GLU A 75 -5.11 5.42 -45.37
CA GLU A 75 -4.62 5.55 -44.00
C GLU A 75 -4.15 6.98 -43.68
N MET A 76 -3.38 7.60 -44.57
CA MET A 76 -2.96 9.01 -44.44
C MET A 76 -4.16 9.95 -44.30
N MET A 77 -5.20 9.71 -45.11
CA MET A 77 -6.45 10.51 -45.04
C MET A 77 -7.19 10.32 -43.72
N LEU A 78 -7.19 9.11 -43.12
CA LEU A 78 -7.76 8.88 -41.81
C LEU A 78 -7.01 9.65 -40.72
N VAL A 79 -5.68 9.64 -40.78
CA VAL A 79 -4.83 10.41 -39.82
C VAL A 79 -5.09 11.92 -39.98
N LEU A 80 -5.12 12.46 -41.20
CA LEU A 80 -5.37 13.87 -41.43
C LEU A 80 -6.77 14.33 -40.98
N ARG A 81 -7.80 13.47 -41.07
CA ARG A 81 -9.15 13.75 -40.52
C ARG A 81 -9.17 13.96 -39.04
N THR A 82 -8.23 13.40 -38.31
CA THR A 82 -8.09 13.63 -36.82
C THR A 82 -7.37 14.95 -36.52
N GLY A 83 -7.02 15.75 -37.55
CA GLY A 83 -6.32 17.03 -37.40
C GLY A 83 -4.81 16.89 -37.13
N GLN A 84 -4.24 15.71 -37.39
CA GLN A 84 -2.81 15.46 -37.18
C GLN A 84 -2.02 15.75 -38.44
N PRO A 85 -0.87 16.44 -38.32
CA PRO A 85 0.01 16.64 -39.46
C PRO A 85 0.72 15.33 -39.83
N MET A 86 0.78 15.01 -41.13
CA MET A 86 1.63 13.94 -41.64
C MET A 86 3.07 14.44 -41.73
N THR A 87 3.99 13.64 -41.23
CA THR A 87 5.44 13.88 -41.28
C THR A 87 6.10 12.76 -42.11
N GLU A 88 7.32 13.01 -42.62
CA GLU A 88 8.08 11.98 -43.35
C GLU A 88 8.25 10.70 -42.51
N ASP A 89 8.54 10.85 -41.23
CA ASP A 89 8.65 9.73 -40.26
C ASP A 89 7.33 8.96 -40.11
N ALA A 90 6.18 9.65 -40.11
CA ALA A 90 4.87 9.00 -40.03
C ALA A 90 4.54 8.22 -41.32
N VAL A 91 4.86 8.76 -42.48
CA VAL A 91 4.68 8.07 -43.77
C VAL A 91 5.58 6.84 -43.85
N GLU A 92 6.88 6.97 -43.55
CA GLU A 92 7.81 5.82 -43.51
C GLU A 92 7.34 4.69 -42.59
N ARG A 93 6.81 5.02 -41.44
CA ARG A 93 6.25 4.04 -40.48
C ARG A 93 4.97 3.40 -40.99
N SER A 94 4.06 4.18 -41.58
CA SER A 94 2.85 3.64 -42.22
C SER A 94 3.20 2.64 -43.31
N ILE A 95 4.18 2.96 -44.15
CA ILE A 95 4.68 2.05 -45.18
C ILE A 95 5.26 0.75 -44.57
N ALA A 96 6.08 0.87 -43.55
CA ALA A 96 6.66 -0.28 -42.84
C ALA A 96 5.58 -1.19 -42.25
N MET A 97 4.55 -0.60 -41.63
CA MET A 97 3.42 -1.34 -41.05
C MET A 97 2.60 -2.08 -42.14
N LEU A 98 2.29 -1.41 -43.26
CA LEU A 98 1.56 -2.03 -44.37
C LEU A 98 2.32 -3.20 -44.98
N ARG A 99 3.64 -3.08 -45.16
CA ARG A 99 4.49 -4.18 -45.67
C ARG A 99 4.60 -5.36 -44.71
N ALA A 100 4.70 -5.09 -43.37
CA ALA A 100 4.72 -6.13 -42.37
C ALA A 100 3.39 -6.92 -42.35
N SER A 101 2.27 -6.23 -42.54
CA SER A 101 0.94 -6.85 -42.64
C SER A 101 0.81 -7.79 -43.85
N GLU A 102 1.42 -7.45 -45.01
CA GLU A 102 1.42 -8.33 -46.18
C GLU A 102 2.29 -9.58 -46.01
N ASN A 103 3.41 -9.44 -45.30
CA ASN A 103 4.33 -10.55 -45.07
C ASN A 103 3.83 -11.57 -44.02
N GLY A 104 2.60 -11.39 -43.49
CA GLY A 104 2.03 -12.31 -42.48
C GLY A 104 2.69 -12.20 -41.12
N GLU A 105 3.50 -11.18 -40.83
CA GLU A 105 4.14 -10.94 -39.58
C GLU A 105 3.20 -10.25 -38.52
N GLY A 106 1.93 -10.03 -38.89
CA GLY A 106 0.91 -9.37 -38.09
C GLY A 106 -0.31 -10.25 -37.82
N ASP A 107 -0.54 -10.62 -36.55
CA ASP A 107 -1.73 -11.37 -36.11
C ASP A 107 -3.00 -10.51 -35.97
N GLY A 108 -3.07 -9.32 -36.53
CA GLY A 108 -4.21 -8.43 -36.27
C GLY A 108 -4.55 -7.51 -37.44
N GLU A 109 -5.84 -7.18 -37.54
CA GLU A 109 -6.43 -6.18 -38.45
C GLU A 109 -6.05 -4.72 -38.10
N GLU A 110 -4.96 -4.48 -37.33
CA GLU A 110 -4.58 -3.15 -36.85
C GLU A 110 -4.02 -2.30 -37.98
N THR A 111 -4.63 -1.13 -38.18
CA THR A 111 -4.26 -0.20 -39.27
C THR A 111 -3.24 0.86 -38.83
N PRO A 112 -2.40 1.40 -39.73
CA PRO A 112 -1.50 2.51 -39.44
C PRO A 112 -2.20 3.73 -38.83
N ALA A 113 -3.42 4.06 -39.25
CA ALA A 113 -4.18 5.16 -38.71
C ALA A 113 -4.59 4.92 -37.27
N GLU A 114 -4.99 3.69 -36.89
CA GLU A 114 -5.31 3.35 -35.49
C GLU A 114 -4.10 3.50 -34.60
N VAL A 115 -2.92 3.06 -35.05
CA VAL A 115 -1.67 3.21 -34.29
C VAL A 115 -1.30 4.68 -34.10
N LEU A 116 -1.30 5.46 -35.14
CA LEU A 116 -0.84 6.86 -35.15
C LEU A 116 -1.84 7.82 -34.48
N THR A 117 -3.13 7.46 -34.38
CA THR A 117 -4.17 8.31 -33.78
C THR A 117 -4.44 8.00 -32.32
N GLN A 118 -3.95 6.88 -31.79
CA GLN A 118 -4.12 6.52 -30.38
C GLN A 118 -3.39 7.51 -29.47
N ASN A 119 -4.14 8.26 -28.68
CA ASN A 119 -3.59 9.20 -27.72
C ASN A 119 -3.47 8.54 -26.34
N ILE A 120 -2.25 8.45 -25.80
CA ILE A 120 -2.01 7.98 -24.42
C ILE A 120 -2.17 9.14 -23.44
N LEU A 121 -1.42 10.21 -23.70
CA LEU A 121 -1.37 11.36 -22.81
C LEU A 121 -1.20 12.64 -23.62
N SER A 122 -1.97 13.68 -23.30
CA SER A 122 -1.79 15.02 -23.85
C SER A 122 -1.37 15.97 -22.72
N SER A 123 -0.17 16.52 -22.83
CA SER A 123 0.37 17.47 -21.86
C SER A 123 1.10 18.60 -22.58
N ARG A 124 0.82 19.85 -22.23
CA ARG A 124 1.48 21.08 -22.74
C ARG A 124 1.51 21.19 -24.26
N GLY A 125 0.43 20.80 -24.92
CA GLY A 125 0.36 20.83 -26.39
C GLY A 125 1.16 19.72 -27.09
N ARG A 126 1.79 18.82 -26.34
CA ARG A 126 2.41 17.59 -26.86
C ARG A 126 1.52 16.40 -26.56
N THR A 127 1.35 15.53 -27.53
CA THR A 127 0.61 14.29 -27.37
C THR A 127 1.57 13.11 -27.49
N ILE A 128 1.56 12.24 -26.47
CA ILE A 128 2.35 11.01 -26.46
C ILE A 128 1.49 9.91 -27.08
N ARG A 129 2.08 9.16 -28.02
CA ARG A 129 1.43 8.12 -28.83
C ARG A 129 2.38 6.98 -29.13
N PRO A 130 1.86 5.77 -29.39
CA PRO A 130 2.63 4.73 -30.05
C PRO A 130 3.04 5.21 -31.46
N LYS A 131 4.22 4.86 -31.91
CA LYS A 131 4.74 5.20 -33.25
C LYS A 131 4.92 3.97 -34.13
N THR A 132 4.83 2.76 -33.54
CA THR A 132 4.93 1.49 -34.26
C THR A 132 3.86 0.52 -33.76
N LEU A 133 3.61 -0.52 -34.53
CA LEU A 133 2.63 -1.56 -34.20
C LEU A 133 2.99 -2.26 -32.86
N ASN A 134 4.26 -2.61 -32.65
CA ASN A 134 4.69 -3.25 -31.42
C ASN A 134 4.56 -2.32 -30.20
N GLN A 135 4.80 -1.01 -30.38
CA GLN A 135 4.53 -0.02 -29.33
C GLN A 135 3.04 0.07 -28.98
N LYS A 136 2.14 0.02 -30.02
CA LYS A 136 0.70 -0.02 -29.77
C LYS A 136 0.30 -1.27 -29.00
N ARG A 137 0.73 -2.45 -29.45
CA ARG A 137 0.47 -3.72 -28.76
C ARG A 137 0.96 -3.70 -27.30
N TYR A 138 2.13 -3.10 -27.07
CA TYR A 138 2.66 -2.92 -25.73
C TYR A 138 1.77 -2.01 -24.86
N VAL A 139 1.31 -0.90 -25.38
CA VAL A 139 0.39 0.03 -24.69
C VAL A 139 -0.94 -0.65 -24.42
N ASP A 140 -1.51 -1.36 -25.38
CA ASP A 140 -2.76 -2.12 -25.22
C ASP A 140 -2.63 -3.27 -24.21
N ALA A 141 -1.46 -3.92 -24.15
CA ALA A 141 -1.16 -4.93 -23.15
C ALA A 141 -1.12 -4.32 -21.73
N ILE A 142 -0.54 -3.13 -21.59
CA ILE A 142 -0.54 -2.42 -20.30
C ILE A 142 -1.98 -2.11 -19.84
N ASP A 143 -2.91 -1.83 -20.75
CA ASP A 143 -4.30 -1.61 -20.38
C ASP A 143 -4.99 -2.89 -19.91
N LYS A 144 -4.71 -4.01 -20.58
CA LYS A 144 -5.43 -5.28 -20.39
C LYS A 144 -4.90 -6.15 -19.27
N HIS A 145 -3.58 -6.13 -18.99
CA HIS A 145 -2.95 -7.06 -18.05
C HIS A 145 -2.39 -6.37 -16.83
N THR A 146 -2.34 -7.09 -15.71
CA THR A 146 -1.81 -6.60 -14.43
C THR A 146 -0.28 -6.55 -14.41
N VAL A 147 0.39 -7.53 -15.04
CA VAL A 147 1.85 -7.58 -15.13
C VAL A 147 2.26 -7.60 -16.60
N VAL A 148 3.03 -6.59 -17.02
CA VAL A 148 3.49 -6.47 -18.42
C VAL A 148 5.00 -6.33 -18.47
N PHE A 149 5.63 -7.17 -19.28
CA PHE A 149 7.06 -7.10 -19.59
C PHE A 149 7.27 -6.44 -20.95
N GLY A 150 7.93 -5.30 -20.98
CA GLY A 150 8.38 -4.62 -22.19
C GLY A 150 9.85 -4.92 -22.47
N ILE A 151 10.13 -5.86 -23.37
CA ILE A 151 11.48 -6.37 -23.65
C ILE A 151 11.92 -5.91 -25.03
N GLY A 152 13.14 -5.39 -25.16
CA GLY A 152 13.72 -5.00 -26.45
C GLY A 152 14.87 -4.02 -26.31
N PRO A 153 15.50 -3.61 -27.45
CA PRO A 153 16.68 -2.74 -27.45
C PRO A 153 16.43 -1.36 -26.84
N ALA A 154 17.52 -0.69 -26.45
CA ALA A 154 17.46 0.68 -25.97
C ALA A 154 16.90 1.63 -27.05
N GLY A 155 16.07 2.61 -26.62
CA GLY A 155 15.49 3.60 -27.53
C GLY A 155 14.19 3.18 -28.23
N THR A 156 13.62 2.01 -27.93
CA THR A 156 12.30 1.56 -28.43
C THR A 156 11.12 2.17 -27.67
N GLY A 157 11.36 3.04 -26.68
CA GLY A 157 10.32 3.77 -25.94
C GLY A 157 9.64 3.00 -24.81
N LYS A 158 10.13 1.81 -24.41
CA LYS A 158 9.55 0.96 -23.36
C LYS A 158 9.18 1.72 -22.10
N THR A 159 10.18 2.27 -21.44
CA THR A 159 10.04 3.01 -20.19
C THR A 159 9.23 4.28 -20.37
N TYR A 160 9.44 5.01 -21.47
CA TYR A 160 8.71 6.24 -21.77
C TYR A 160 7.20 6.02 -21.93
N LEU A 161 6.80 4.97 -22.69
CA LEU A 161 5.40 4.62 -22.88
C LEU A 161 4.76 4.08 -21.60
N ALA A 162 5.49 3.27 -20.84
CA ALA A 162 5.04 2.81 -19.52
C ALA A 162 4.76 3.98 -18.57
N MET A 163 5.66 4.98 -18.53
CA MET A 163 5.48 6.19 -17.73
C MET A 163 4.29 7.04 -18.22
N ALA A 164 4.08 7.16 -19.52
CA ALA A 164 2.91 7.85 -20.07
C ALA A 164 1.60 7.17 -19.62
N LYS A 165 1.57 5.84 -19.62
CA LYS A 165 0.42 5.06 -19.13
C LYS A 165 0.23 5.21 -17.62
N ALA A 166 1.30 5.24 -16.82
CA ALA A 166 1.23 5.47 -15.40
C ALA A 166 0.66 6.85 -15.06
N VAL A 167 1.12 7.90 -15.77
CA VAL A 167 0.60 9.26 -15.59
C VAL A 167 -0.87 9.34 -16.01
N GLN A 168 -1.25 8.69 -17.11
CA GLN A 168 -2.65 8.59 -17.55
C GLN A 168 -3.52 7.93 -16.46
N ALA A 169 -3.09 6.78 -15.92
CA ALA A 169 -3.79 6.05 -14.87
C ALA A 169 -3.93 6.88 -13.58
N LEU A 170 -2.90 7.65 -13.20
CA LEU A 170 -2.95 8.56 -12.06
C LEU A 170 -3.94 9.71 -12.30
N GLN A 171 -3.92 10.34 -13.49
CA GLN A 171 -4.83 11.44 -13.83
C GLN A 171 -6.29 10.98 -13.92
N SER A 172 -6.54 9.77 -14.42
CA SER A 172 -7.87 9.14 -14.47
C SER A 172 -8.31 8.51 -13.15
N LYS A 173 -7.48 8.59 -12.10
CA LYS A 173 -7.72 8.02 -10.76
C LYS A 173 -7.93 6.50 -10.75
N GLN A 174 -7.36 5.79 -11.70
CA GLN A 174 -7.29 4.33 -11.70
C GLN A 174 -6.28 3.82 -10.66
N VAL A 175 -5.26 4.63 -10.37
CA VAL A 175 -4.28 4.37 -9.31
C VAL A 175 -4.10 5.61 -8.46
N ASN A 176 -3.69 5.43 -7.21
CA ASN A 176 -3.46 6.50 -6.26
C ASN A 176 -2.00 6.96 -6.23
N ARG A 177 -1.07 6.15 -6.76
CA ARG A 177 0.37 6.47 -6.77
C ARG A 177 1.10 5.84 -7.95
N ILE A 178 2.23 6.43 -8.30
CA ILE A 178 3.20 5.89 -9.27
C ILE A 178 4.49 5.58 -8.52
N ILE A 179 5.03 4.38 -8.73
CA ILE A 179 6.31 3.97 -8.15
C ILE A 179 7.26 3.64 -9.29
N LEU A 180 8.36 4.38 -9.36
CA LEU A 180 9.40 4.19 -10.35
C LEU A 180 10.64 3.61 -9.65
N THR A 181 11.05 2.44 -10.09
CA THR A 181 12.19 1.76 -9.49
C THR A 181 13.17 1.26 -10.54
N ARG A 182 14.43 1.21 -10.16
CA ARG A 182 15.53 0.72 -11.00
C ARG A 182 16.53 -0.05 -10.14
N PRO A 183 17.10 -1.17 -10.61
CA PRO A 183 18.20 -1.82 -9.92
C PRO A 183 19.39 -0.86 -9.82
N ALA A 184 19.93 -0.70 -8.61
CA ALA A 184 21.22 -0.04 -8.45
C ALA A 184 22.30 -1.10 -8.76
N VAL A 185 22.89 -1.04 -9.94
CA VAL A 185 23.95 -1.95 -10.33
C VAL A 185 25.29 -1.29 -10.03
N GLU A 186 26.11 -1.96 -9.25
CA GLU A 186 27.53 -1.65 -9.18
C GLU A 186 28.22 -2.16 -10.47
N ALA A 187 28.10 -1.43 -11.56
CA ALA A 187 28.86 -1.69 -12.77
C ALA A 187 30.36 -1.39 -12.51
N GLY A 188 31.08 -2.34 -11.91
CA GLY A 188 32.53 -2.28 -11.73
C GLY A 188 33.07 -1.19 -10.78
N GLU A 189 32.30 -0.20 -10.40
CA GLU A 189 32.64 0.84 -9.44
C GLU A 189 31.91 0.59 -8.12
N ARG A 190 32.66 0.32 -7.07
CA ARG A 190 32.10 0.21 -5.72
C ARG A 190 31.51 1.56 -5.34
N LEU A 191 30.18 1.62 -5.09
CA LEU A 191 29.44 2.80 -4.59
C LEU A 191 30.12 3.49 -3.37
N GLY A 192 31.10 2.81 -2.74
CA GLY A 192 31.89 3.34 -1.63
C GLY A 192 32.83 4.49 -1.99
N PHE A 193 33.12 4.75 -3.26
CA PHE A 193 34.10 5.79 -3.67
C PHE A 193 33.50 7.18 -3.93
N LEU A 194 32.20 7.32 -4.07
CA LEU A 194 31.56 8.62 -4.26
C LEU A 194 31.31 9.30 -2.89
N PRO A 195 31.71 10.57 -2.68
CA PRO A 195 31.35 11.30 -1.48
C PRO A 195 29.84 11.64 -1.48
N GLY A 196 29.19 11.57 -0.32
CA GLY A 196 27.79 11.93 -0.16
C GLY A 196 26.91 10.81 0.45
N THR A 197 25.67 11.14 0.73
CA THR A 197 24.66 10.20 1.20
C THR A 197 24.34 9.15 0.13
N LEU A 198 23.81 8.01 0.51
CA LEU A 198 23.44 6.94 -0.44
C LEU A 198 22.45 7.45 -1.50
N TYR A 199 21.57 8.37 -1.13
CA TYR A 199 20.63 9.06 -2.04
C TYR A 199 21.35 9.86 -3.12
N GLU A 200 22.34 10.66 -2.77
CA GLU A 200 23.14 11.47 -3.72
C GLU A 200 23.94 10.58 -4.69
N LYS A 201 24.31 9.38 -4.28
CA LYS A 201 25.03 8.42 -5.12
C LYS A 201 24.14 7.72 -6.14
N ILE A 202 22.84 7.59 -5.86
CA ILE A 202 21.86 6.87 -6.69
C ILE A 202 21.11 7.83 -7.62
N ASP A 203 21.02 9.12 -7.28
CA ASP A 203 20.32 10.15 -8.07
C ASP A 203 20.68 10.15 -9.57
N PRO A 204 21.97 10.01 -9.99
CA PRO A 204 22.33 9.96 -11.41
C PRO A 204 21.65 8.83 -12.18
N TYR A 205 21.41 7.68 -11.55
CA TYR A 205 20.76 6.53 -12.18
C TYR A 205 19.23 6.70 -12.33
N LEU A 206 18.64 7.57 -11.54
CA LEU A 206 17.21 7.87 -11.56
C LEU A 206 16.86 9.07 -12.46
N ARG A 207 17.85 9.85 -12.92
CA ARG A 207 17.65 11.02 -13.79
C ARG A 207 16.79 10.74 -15.02
N PRO A 208 16.98 9.63 -15.79
CA PRO A 208 16.14 9.38 -16.97
C PRO A 208 14.65 9.25 -16.62
N LEU A 209 14.32 8.79 -15.42
CA LEU A 209 12.95 8.70 -14.95
C LEU A 209 12.38 10.10 -14.60
N TYR A 210 13.19 10.95 -13.96
CA TYR A 210 12.81 12.34 -13.70
C TYR A 210 12.61 13.13 -15.00
N ASP A 211 13.52 12.98 -15.98
CA ASP A 211 13.42 13.66 -17.27
C ASP A 211 12.12 13.27 -17.99
N ALA A 212 11.75 12.00 -17.97
CA ALA A 212 10.50 11.54 -18.56
C ALA A 212 9.26 12.09 -17.81
N LEU A 213 9.30 12.19 -16.46
CA LEU A 213 8.23 12.83 -15.69
C LEU A 213 8.09 14.32 -16.05
N HIS A 214 9.20 15.04 -16.23
CA HIS A 214 9.20 16.44 -16.63
C HIS A 214 8.60 16.68 -18.02
N ASP A 215 8.71 15.73 -18.93
CA ASP A 215 8.05 15.79 -20.23
C ASP A 215 6.51 15.59 -20.15
N MET A 216 6.04 14.86 -19.12
CA MET A 216 4.64 14.40 -19.01
C MET A 216 3.80 15.21 -18.03
N LEU A 217 4.42 15.78 -17.01
CA LEU A 217 3.77 16.51 -15.93
C LEU A 217 4.25 17.97 -15.89
N ASP A 218 3.49 18.82 -15.20
CA ASP A 218 3.95 20.18 -14.92
C ASP A 218 5.12 20.14 -13.91
N PRO A 219 6.32 20.73 -14.24
CA PRO A 219 7.47 20.74 -13.36
C PRO A 219 7.17 21.26 -11.95
N ASP A 220 6.29 22.26 -11.82
CA ASP A 220 5.88 22.83 -10.52
C ASP A 220 5.03 21.87 -9.69
N SER A 221 4.42 20.86 -10.34
CA SER A 221 3.60 19.84 -9.67
C SER A 221 4.43 18.64 -9.18
N ILE A 222 5.52 18.30 -9.86
CA ILE A 222 6.34 17.11 -9.55
C ILE A 222 6.88 17.14 -8.12
N PRO A 223 7.50 18.22 -7.61
CA PRO A 223 7.95 18.26 -6.22
C PRO A 223 6.80 18.09 -5.20
N LYS A 224 5.59 18.57 -5.54
CA LYS A 224 4.40 18.42 -4.70
C LYS A 224 3.88 16.98 -4.68
N LEU A 225 3.88 16.31 -5.84
CA LEU A 225 3.48 14.92 -5.98
C LEU A 225 4.48 13.98 -5.30
N MET A 226 5.78 14.28 -5.38
CA MET A 226 6.82 13.54 -4.66
C MET A 226 6.72 13.76 -3.14
N ALA A 227 6.59 15.01 -2.68
CA ALA A 227 6.45 15.33 -1.26
C ALA A 227 5.15 14.76 -0.63
N SER A 228 4.13 14.46 -1.44
CA SER A 228 2.90 13.80 -0.99
C SER A 228 2.97 12.26 -1.05
N GLY A 229 4.05 11.67 -1.59
CA GLY A 229 4.15 10.24 -1.82
C GLY A 229 3.26 9.72 -2.97
N THR A 230 2.68 10.63 -3.78
CA THR A 230 1.90 10.26 -4.97
C THR A 230 2.80 9.74 -6.09
N ILE A 231 4.01 10.28 -6.22
CA ILE A 231 5.06 9.76 -7.09
C ILE A 231 6.27 9.43 -6.21
N GLU A 232 6.69 8.18 -6.23
CA GLU A 232 7.86 7.67 -5.54
C GLU A 232 8.90 7.23 -6.58
N VAL A 233 10.14 7.71 -6.44
CA VAL A 233 11.26 7.26 -7.28
C VAL A 233 12.31 6.70 -6.34
N ALA A 234 12.50 5.38 -6.36
CA ALA A 234 13.38 4.69 -5.41
C ALA A 234 14.16 3.54 -6.07
N PRO A 235 15.38 3.26 -5.62
CA PRO A 235 16.09 2.05 -6.04
C PRO A 235 15.34 0.79 -5.65
N LEU A 236 15.48 -0.28 -6.43
CA LEU A 236 14.83 -1.56 -6.15
C LEU A 236 15.13 -2.11 -4.74
N ALA A 237 16.32 -1.84 -4.21
CA ALA A 237 16.71 -2.25 -2.87
C ALA A 237 15.83 -1.62 -1.77
N TYR A 238 15.32 -0.40 -1.98
CA TYR A 238 14.45 0.30 -1.03
C TYR A 238 12.99 -0.17 -1.08
N MET A 239 12.60 -0.92 -2.08
CA MET A 239 11.32 -1.63 -2.09
C MET A 239 11.21 -2.70 -0.98
N ARG A 240 12.30 -2.94 -0.23
CA ARG A 240 12.41 -3.93 0.87
C ARG A 240 12.08 -3.40 2.26
N GLY A 241 11.67 -2.16 2.47
CA GLY A 241 11.83 -1.45 3.74
C GLY A 241 10.70 -1.52 4.79
N ARG A 242 9.55 -2.09 4.56
CA ARG A 242 8.32 -1.86 5.35
C ARG A 242 8.10 -2.89 6.47
N ALA A 243 9.06 -3.05 7.37
CA ALA A 243 9.11 -4.17 8.29
C ALA A 243 9.04 -3.76 9.77
N GLN A 244 8.56 -4.69 10.59
CA GLN A 244 8.59 -4.65 12.05
C GLN A 244 9.43 -5.81 12.58
N PRO A 245 10.02 -5.72 13.79
CA PRO A 245 10.69 -6.84 14.44
C PRO A 245 9.79 -8.06 14.54
N VAL A 246 10.35 -9.27 14.34
CA VAL A 246 9.59 -10.53 14.34
C VAL A 246 8.77 -10.77 15.62
N PHE A 247 9.19 -10.19 16.75
CA PHE A 247 8.51 -10.30 18.04
C PHE A 247 7.47 -9.19 18.29
N THR A 248 7.30 -8.23 17.38
CA THR A 248 6.27 -7.18 17.51
C THR A 248 4.88 -7.80 17.42
N ASN A 249 4.01 -7.47 18.36
CA ASN A 249 2.68 -8.03 18.40
C ASN A 249 1.76 -7.38 17.34
N VAL A 250 0.95 -8.23 16.70
CA VAL A 250 -0.15 -7.86 15.81
C VAL A 250 -1.44 -8.44 16.39
N LEU A 251 -2.53 -7.70 16.30
CA LEU A 251 -3.81 -8.14 16.80
C LEU A 251 -4.48 -9.10 15.83
N THR A 252 -4.85 -10.27 16.32
CA THR A 252 -5.61 -11.30 15.61
C THR A 252 -7.00 -11.47 16.24
N PRO A 253 -7.94 -12.18 15.62
CA PRO A 253 -9.22 -12.51 16.25
C PRO A 253 -9.10 -13.27 17.58
N ASP A 254 -7.98 -13.98 17.79
CA ASP A 254 -7.73 -14.77 18.99
C ASP A 254 -6.92 -13.99 20.06
N GLY A 255 -6.50 -12.75 19.77
CA GLY A 255 -5.68 -11.91 20.62
C GLY A 255 -4.32 -11.55 19.99
N TRP A 256 -3.38 -11.12 20.82
CA TRP A 256 -2.05 -10.68 20.38
C TRP A 256 -1.17 -11.85 19.94
N ARG A 257 -0.50 -11.72 18.79
CA ARG A 257 0.45 -12.70 18.27
C ARG A 257 1.68 -12.00 17.68
N PRO A 258 2.91 -12.52 17.88
CA PRO A 258 4.09 -11.99 17.23
C PRO A 258 3.95 -12.02 15.69
N ILE A 259 4.35 -10.93 15.03
CA ILE A 259 4.24 -10.81 13.56
C ILE A 259 5.07 -11.88 12.83
N GLY A 260 6.18 -12.33 13.42
CA GLY A 260 7.03 -13.39 12.87
C GLY A 260 6.39 -14.78 12.85
N ASP A 261 5.34 -15.00 13.66
CA ASP A 261 4.61 -16.27 13.73
C ASP A 261 3.45 -16.36 12.73
N LEU A 262 3.14 -15.25 12.05
CA LEU A 262 2.05 -15.18 11.08
C LEU A 262 2.39 -15.91 9.79
N ARG A 263 1.38 -16.49 9.16
CA ARG A 263 1.45 -17.19 7.88
C ARG A 263 0.41 -16.63 6.91
N VAL A 264 0.61 -16.89 5.63
CA VAL A 264 -0.39 -16.57 4.60
C VAL A 264 -1.69 -17.31 4.91
N GLY A 265 -2.79 -16.60 4.91
CA GLY A 265 -4.12 -17.09 5.27
C GLY A 265 -4.52 -16.86 6.74
N ASP A 266 -3.58 -16.52 7.64
CA ASP A 266 -3.93 -16.08 9.00
C ASP A 266 -4.73 -14.78 8.94
N LEU A 267 -5.54 -14.54 9.99
CA LEU A 267 -6.32 -13.31 10.10
C LEU A 267 -5.67 -12.33 11.08
N VAL A 268 -5.63 -11.07 10.68
CA VAL A 268 -5.26 -9.93 11.55
C VAL A 268 -6.37 -8.90 11.55
N ILE A 269 -6.38 -7.97 12.49
CA ILE A 269 -7.43 -6.96 12.57
C ILE A 269 -7.05 -5.73 11.73
N GLY A 270 -7.95 -5.32 10.85
CA GLY A 270 -7.84 -4.11 10.02
C GLY A 270 -8.25 -2.83 10.75
N SER A 271 -8.15 -1.68 10.08
CA SER A 271 -8.51 -0.37 10.62
C SER A 271 -10.01 -0.20 10.91
N ASN A 272 -10.85 -0.97 10.24
CA ASN A 272 -12.29 -1.03 10.43
C ASN A 272 -12.71 -1.94 11.61
N GLY A 273 -11.74 -2.51 12.33
CA GLY A 273 -11.98 -3.44 13.41
C GLY A 273 -12.28 -4.88 12.98
N GLU A 274 -12.46 -5.14 11.69
CA GLU A 274 -12.79 -6.46 11.16
C GLU A 274 -11.55 -7.31 10.88
N PRO A 275 -11.66 -8.65 10.96
CA PRO A 275 -10.60 -9.56 10.55
C PRO A 275 -10.30 -9.45 9.05
N THR A 276 -9.03 -9.32 8.69
CA THR A 276 -8.54 -9.28 7.32
C THR A 276 -7.46 -10.33 7.10
N PRO A 277 -7.46 -11.09 5.99
CA PRO A 277 -6.48 -12.13 5.77
C PRO A 277 -5.08 -11.56 5.46
N VAL A 278 -4.06 -12.26 5.94
CA VAL A 278 -2.66 -12.07 5.56
C VAL A 278 -2.43 -12.73 4.21
N LEU A 279 -2.06 -11.93 3.21
CA LEU A 279 -1.83 -12.36 1.83
C LEU A 279 -0.38 -12.77 1.59
N GLY A 280 0.56 -12.20 2.37
CA GLY A 280 1.98 -12.46 2.22
C GLY A 280 2.74 -12.19 3.51
N VAL A 281 3.83 -12.94 3.72
CA VAL A 281 4.79 -12.76 4.82
C VAL A 281 6.18 -12.76 4.23
N TYR A 282 6.93 -11.67 4.45
CA TYR A 282 8.20 -11.40 3.78
C TYR A 282 9.30 -11.10 4.80
N PRO A 283 10.16 -12.05 5.14
CA PRO A 283 11.36 -11.81 5.96
C PRO A 283 12.26 -10.75 5.32
N GLN A 284 12.73 -9.79 6.12
CA GLN A 284 13.54 -8.66 5.65
C GLN A 284 14.98 -8.68 6.20
N GLY A 285 15.30 -9.66 7.05
CA GLY A 285 16.57 -9.74 7.73
C GLY A 285 16.75 -8.70 8.85
N GLU A 286 17.99 -8.54 9.30
CA GLU A 286 18.32 -7.56 10.35
C GLU A 286 18.31 -6.14 9.80
N LYS A 287 17.58 -5.24 10.50
CA LYS A 287 17.49 -3.81 10.18
C LYS A 287 17.63 -2.94 11.42
N ASP A 288 17.99 -1.68 11.20
CA ASP A 288 17.91 -0.65 12.23
C ASP A 288 16.44 -0.40 12.55
N VAL A 289 16.10 -0.46 13.84
CA VAL A 289 14.73 -0.37 14.35
C VAL A 289 14.56 0.89 15.16
N TYR A 290 13.39 1.48 15.06
CA TYR A 290 12.97 2.66 15.79
C TYR A 290 11.74 2.36 16.63
N ARG A 291 11.70 2.95 17.83
CA ARG A 291 10.50 2.97 18.66
C ARG A 291 9.69 4.21 18.34
N VAL A 292 8.51 4.02 17.79
CA VAL A 292 7.54 5.08 17.52
C VAL A 292 6.57 5.13 18.69
N THR A 293 6.55 6.24 19.42
CA THR A 293 5.71 6.43 20.59
C THR A 293 4.67 7.51 20.31
N ALA A 294 3.41 7.20 20.59
CA ALA A 294 2.31 8.14 20.49
C ALA A 294 2.11 8.93 21.79
N GLN A 295 1.36 10.02 21.73
CA GLN A 295 1.14 10.95 22.84
C GLN A 295 0.44 10.33 24.07
N ASP A 296 -0.29 9.24 23.88
CA ASP A 296 -0.96 8.49 24.95
C ASP A 296 -0.05 7.45 25.63
N GLY A 297 1.20 7.33 25.14
CA GLY A 297 2.17 6.36 25.62
C GLY A 297 2.13 5.03 24.87
N SER A 298 1.19 4.83 23.96
CA SER A 298 1.18 3.68 23.03
C SER A 298 2.44 3.69 22.17
N TRP A 299 2.99 2.52 21.87
CA TRP A 299 4.21 2.44 21.09
C TRP A 299 4.30 1.16 20.27
N THR A 300 5.09 1.19 19.23
CA THR A 300 5.49 0.00 18.46
C THR A 300 6.90 0.15 17.91
N LEU A 301 7.48 -0.96 17.46
CA LEU A 301 8.78 -0.98 16.79
C LEU A 301 8.61 -1.17 15.30
N CYS A 302 9.45 -0.47 14.53
CA CYS A 302 9.49 -0.61 13.08
C CYS A 302 10.84 -0.17 12.51
N CYS A 303 11.17 -0.58 11.29
CA CYS A 303 12.37 -0.10 10.59
C CYS A 303 12.21 1.35 10.09
N GLY A 304 13.29 1.97 9.64
CA GLY A 304 13.30 3.36 9.15
C GLY A 304 12.39 3.60 7.96
N GLU A 305 12.30 2.64 7.06
CA GLU A 305 11.48 2.69 5.85
C GLU A 305 10.02 2.24 6.05
N HIS A 306 9.64 1.93 7.31
CA HIS A 306 8.26 1.53 7.61
C HIS A 306 7.28 2.68 7.41
N LEU A 307 6.13 2.36 6.80
CA LEU A 307 5.15 3.37 6.40
C LEU A 307 4.10 3.64 7.47
N TRP A 308 3.75 4.91 7.57
CA TRP A 308 2.71 5.43 8.44
C TRP A 308 1.72 6.26 7.67
N THR A 309 0.44 5.97 7.83
CA THR A 309 -0.63 6.86 7.39
C THR A 309 -0.76 7.99 8.39
N VAL A 310 -0.50 9.23 7.96
CA VAL A 310 -0.49 10.41 8.83
C VAL A 310 -1.16 11.60 8.17
N ARG A 311 -1.59 12.57 8.97
CA ARG A 311 -1.99 13.89 8.47
C ARG A 311 -1.56 15.01 9.41
N THR A 312 -1.36 16.19 8.86
CA THR A 312 -1.07 17.40 9.64
C THR A 312 -2.34 18.20 9.91
N ALA A 313 -2.30 19.10 10.90
CA ALA A 313 -3.39 20.03 11.15
C ALA A 313 -3.73 20.91 9.91
N SER A 314 -2.74 21.21 9.07
CA SER A 314 -2.94 21.93 7.81
C SER A 314 -3.70 21.09 6.78
N ASP A 315 -3.38 19.80 6.67
CA ASP A 315 -4.07 18.89 5.77
C ASP A 315 -5.53 18.72 6.18
N LYS A 316 -5.78 18.56 7.49
CA LYS A 316 -7.13 18.45 8.05
C LYS A 316 -7.99 19.70 7.76
N ARG A 317 -7.43 20.91 7.98
CA ARG A 317 -8.13 22.18 7.68
C ARG A 317 -8.44 22.37 6.20
N ARG A 318 -7.59 21.85 5.30
CA ARG A 318 -7.73 21.95 3.85
C ARG A 318 -8.47 20.75 3.24
N ASN A 319 -8.99 19.85 4.06
CA ASN A 319 -9.66 18.59 3.67
C ASN A 319 -8.83 17.77 2.67
N LYS A 320 -7.51 17.71 2.89
CA LYS A 320 -6.61 16.89 2.07
C LYS A 320 -6.68 15.43 2.52
N PRO A 321 -6.42 14.48 1.61
CA PRO A 321 -6.29 13.06 1.96
C PRO A 321 -5.16 12.84 2.97
N TRP A 322 -5.18 11.69 3.63
CA TRP A 322 -4.08 11.21 4.45
C TRP A 322 -2.83 11.03 3.61
N ARG A 323 -1.67 11.24 4.22
CA ARG A 323 -0.35 11.02 3.61
C ARG A 323 0.23 9.71 4.12
N VAL A 324 1.01 9.06 3.28
CA VAL A 324 1.83 7.91 3.69
C VAL A 324 3.29 8.38 3.71
N LEU A 325 3.94 8.32 4.88
CA LEU A 325 5.32 8.73 5.09
C LEU A 325 6.12 7.60 5.72
N GLU A 326 7.42 7.54 5.44
CA GLU A 326 8.34 6.64 6.10
C GLU A 326 8.68 7.14 7.51
N THR A 327 9.03 6.21 8.41
CA THR A 327 9.47 6.54 9.77
C THR A 327 10.63 7.54 9.74
N GLN A 328 11.63 7.30 8.88
CA GLN A 328 12.82 8.14 8.77
C GLN A 328 12.52 9.57 8.28
N ASP A 329 11.50 9.76 7.44
CA ASP A 329 11.11 11.08 6.92
C ASP A 329 10.47 11.96 8.00
N MET A 330 10.00 11.36 9.09
CA MET A 330 9.39 12.06 10.20
C MET A 330 10.38 12.40 11.32
N ILE A 331 11.57 11.79 11.33
CA ILE A 331 12.61 12.04 12.34
C ILE A 331 13.06 13.49 12.27
N GLY A 332 13.05 14.17 13.43
CA GLY A 332 13.43 15.58 13.54
C GLY A 332 12.34 16.59 13.18
N ASP A 333 11.20 16.14 12.61
CA ASP A 333 10.11 17.03 12.18
C ASP A 333 8.75 16.71 12.85
N LEU A 334 8.78 16.22 14.09
CA LEU A 334 7.59 15.80 14.83
C LEU A 334 6.77 16.95 15.41
N ARG A 335 7.25 18.17 15.34
CA ARG A 335 6.61 19.35 15.92
C ARG A 335 6.38 20.43 14.87
N ALA A 336 5.24 21.10 14.93
CA ALA A 336 4.95 22.33 14.22
C ALA A 336 4.73 23.42 15.27
N ALA A 337 5.72 24.32 15.45
CA ALA A 337 5.81 25.20 16.61
C ALA A 337 5.79 24.37 17.92
N HIS A 338 4.77 24.53 18.74
CA HIS A 338 4.63 23.79 20.01
C HIS A 338 3.67 22.59 19.91
N ALA A 339 3.00 22.40 18.77
CA ALA A 339 2.03 21.32 18.58
C ALA A 339 2.65 20.08 17.93
N ARG A 340 2.12 18.90 18.24
CA ARG A 340 2.46 17.67 17.55
C ARG A 340 1.99 17.76 16.10
N ARG A 341 2.82 17.31 15.17
CA ARG A 341 2.61 17.52 13.73
C ARG A 341 1.78 16.42 13.10
N TYR A 342 2.05 15.16 13.41
CA TYR A 342 1.49 14.02 12.71
C TYR A 342 0.41 13.33 13.53
N GLU A 343 -0.86 13.46 13.08
CA GLU A 343 -2.03 12.71 13.59
C GLU A 343 -2.03 11.33 12.94
N LEU A 344 -2.21 10.28 13.74
CA LEU A 344 -2.37 8.89 13.31
C LEU A 344 -3.86 8.56 13.09
N PRO A 345 -4.20 7.63 12.19
CA PRO A 345 -5.56 7.13 12.08
C PRO A 345 -5.95 6.36 13.34
N MET A 346 -7.23 6.34 13.61
CA MET A 346 -7.84 5.58 14.69
C MET A 346 -8.71 4.48 14.09
N LEU A 347 -9.00 3.43 14.84
CA LEU A 347 -10.03 2.46 14.48
C LEU A 347 -11.33 3.17 14.13
N THR A 348 -11.95 2.80 13.04
CA THR A 348 -13.22 3.39 12.57
C THR A 348 -14.44 2.71 13.17
N ALA A 349 -14.26 1.50 13.73
CA ALA A 349 -15.24 0.75 14.51
C ALA A 349 -14.52 -0.06 15.61
N PRO A 350 -15.23 -0.53 16.64
CA PRO A 350 -14.68 -1.45 17.63
C PRO A 350 -14.12 -2.72 17.01
N VAL A 351 -13.05 -3.26 17.58
CA VAL A 351 -12.48 -4.54 17.13
C VAL A 351 -13.54 -5.65 17.21
N CYS A 352 -13.71 -6.41 16.15
CA CYS A 352 -14.60 -7.56 16.07
C CYS A 352 -13.86 -8.83 16.51
N PHE A 353 -14.00 -9.20 17.77
CA PHE A 353 -13.58 -10.51 18.26
C PHE A 353 -14.73 -11.51 18.18
N PRO A 354 -14.44 -12.82 18.04
CA PRO A 354 -15.45 -13.87 18.16
C PRO A 354 -16.18 -13.79 19.50
N GLU A 355 -17.49 -13.99 19.46
CA GLU A 355 -18.29 -14.06 20.67
C GLU A 355 -17.90 -15.32 21.48
N ARG A 356 -17.68 -15.16 22.79
CA ARG A 356 -17.37 -16.23 23.74
C ARG A 356 -18.39 -16.23 24.86
N ASP A 357 -18.79 -17.42 25.25
CA ASP A 357 -19.64 -17.57 26.42
C ASP A 357 -18.90 -17.13 27.68
N VAL A 358 -19.52 -16.31 28.49
CA VAL A 358 -18.98 -15.84 29.76
C VAL A 358 -19.82 -16.30 30.93
N PRO A 359 -19.20 -16.76 32.04
CA PRO A 359 -19.93 -17.38 33.15
C PRO A 359 -20.66 -16.36 34.03
N MET A 360 -20.42 -15.05 33.85
CA MET A 360 -21.03 -13.96 34.61
C MET A 360 -21.35 -12.79 33.68
N ASP A 361 -22.44 -12.09 33.99
CA ASP A 361 -22.78 -10.85 33.28
C ASP A 361 -21.57 -9.87 33.28
N PRO A 362 -21.16 -9.33 32.10
CA PRO A 362 -19.96 -8.50 31.98
C PRO A 362 -20.02 -7.23 32.82
N TYR A 363 -21.19 -6.57 32.91
CA TYR A 363 -21.35 -5.38 33.69
C TYR A 363 -21.20 -5.68 35.21
N ALA A 364 -21.82 -6.78 35.70
CA ALA A 364 -21.67 -7.24 37.04
C ALA A 364 -20.23 -7.59 37.41
N LEU A 365 -19.50 -8.24 36.48
CA LEU A 365 -18.06 -8.49 36.65
C LEU A 365 -17.27 -7.18 36.77
N GLY A 366 -17.56 -6.19 35.93
CA GLY A 366 -16.93 -4.87 35.98
C GLY A 366 -17.14 -4.17 37.31
N LEU A 367 -18.38 -4.19 37.83
CA LEU A 367 -18.69 -3.65 39.18
C LEU A 367 -17.89 -4.37 40.29
N LEU A 368 -17.81 -5.71 40.21
CA LEU A 368 -17.06 -6.51 41.22
C LEU A 368 -15.54 -6.31 41.11
N LEU A 369 -15.00 -6.11 39.92
CA LEU A 369 -13.59 -5.78 39.71
C LEU A 369 -13.26 -4.39 40.28
N GLY A 370 -14.15 -3.43 40.19
CA GLY A 370 -14.00 -2.13 40.86
C GLY A 370 -14.19 -2.27 42.36
N ASP A 371 -15.39 -2.14 42.83
CA ASP A 371 -15.76 -2.00 44.25
C ASP A 371 -16.09 -3.32 44.96
N GLY A 372 -15.89 -4.48 44.31
CA GLY A 372 -16.11 -5.80 44.93
C GLY A 372 -14.97 -6.21 45.89
N CYS A 373 -15.32 -6.72 47.05
CA CYS A 373 -14.38 -7.40 47.94
C CYS A 373 -14.34 -8.90 47.61
N LEU A 374 -13.30 -9.34 46.91
CA LEU A 374 -13.12 -10.71 46.42
C LEU A 374 -12.24 -11.57 47.36
N THR A 375 -11.79 -11.02 48.47
CA THR A 375 -10.89 -11.71 49.42
C THR A 375 -11.63 -12.69 50.32
N GLY A 376 -12.96 -12.59 50.45
CA GLY A 376 -13.79 -13.48 51.24
C GLY A 376 -13.85 -14.89 50.66
N SER A 377 -13.72 -15.91 51.50
CA SER A 377 -13.70 -17.31 51.06
C SER A 377 -15.08 -17.89 50.74
N THR A 378 -16.15 -17.29 51.20
CA THR A 378 -17.52 -17.88 51.14
C THR A 378 -18.56 -16.96 50.54
N THR A 379 -18.50 -15.66 50.80
CA THR A 379 -19.55 -14.72 50.40
C THR A 379 -18.90 -13.40 49.96
N PRO A 380 -18.91 -13.07 48.67
CA PRO A 380 -18.43 -11.79 48.16
C PRO A 380 -19.26 -10.62 48.71
N SER A 381 -18.64 -9.45 48.79
CA SER A 381 -19.35 -8.20 49.16
C SER A 381 -19.02 -7.11 48.15
N PHE A 382 -19.89 -6.11 48.06
CA PHE A 382 -19.78 -4.98 47.17
C PHE A 382 -20.02 -3.69 48.00
N SER A 383 -19.25 -2.66 47.73
CA SER A 383 -19.36 -1.40 48.49
C SER A 383 -19.71 -0.26 47.53
N THR A 384 -20.86 0.38 47.73
CA THR A 384 -21.29 1.52 46.93
C THR A 384 -22.22 2.44 47.72
N GLU A 385 -22.16 3.75 47.44
CA GLU A 385 -23.16 4.72 47.92
C GLU A 385 -24.35 4.83 46.95
N ASP A 386 -24.19 4.36 45.70
CA ASP A 386 -25.19 4.39 44.66
C ASP A 386 -26.06 3.11 44.70
N ARG A 387 -27.28 3.27 45.23
CA ARG A 387 -28.23 2.15 45.32
C ARG A 387 -28.54 1.52 43.94
N GLU A 388 -28.55 2.33 42.86
CA GLU A 388 -28.74 1.89 41.49
C GLU A 388 -27.75 0.80 41.07
N LEU A 389 -26.48 0.87 41.52
CA LEU A 389 -25.47 -0.14 41.23
C LEU A 389 -25.73 -1.46 42.00
N ALA A 390 -26.19 -1.38 43.21
CA ALA A 390 -26.56 -2.58 43.99
C ALA A 390 -27.80 -3.27 43.39
N GLU A 391 -28.78 -2.53 42.95
CA GLU A 391 -29.98 -3.04 42.26
C GLU A 391 -29.61 -3.66 40.90
N ALA A 392 -28.71 -3.03 40.11
CA ALA A 392 -28.20 -3.58 38.84
C ALA A 392 -27.43 -4.89 39.07
N LEU A 393 -26.62 -4.95 40.12
CA LEU A 393 -25.85 -6.15 40.47
C LEU A 393 -26.80 -7.29 40.90
N ASP A 394 -27.87 -6.99 41.66
CA ASP A 394 -28.89 -7.95 42.07
C ASP A 394 -29.63 -8.55 40.86
N ALA A 395 -29.99 -7.71 39.91
CA ALA A 395 -30.66 -8.11 38.68
C ALA A 395 -29.80 -8.97 37.75
N ALA A 396 -28.46 -8.72 37.73
CA ALA A 396 -27.52 -9.38 36.83
C ALA A 396 -26.96 -10.72 37.35
N LEU A 397 -27.14 -11.03 38.64
CA LEU A 397 -26.55 -12.23 39.26
C LEU A 397 -27.59 -13.28 39.66
N PRO A 398 -27.87 -14.27 38.80
CA PRO A 398 -28.82 -15.30 39.14
C PRO A 398 -28.38 -16.18 40.30
N GLY A 399 -29.32 -16.52 41.18
CA GLY A 399 -29.05 -17.38 42.32
C GLY A 399 -28.46 -16.72 43.57
N VAL A 400 -28.28 -15.38 43.50
CA VAL A 400 -27.89 -14.56 44.70
C VAL A 400 -28.90 -13.42 44.90
N VAL A 401 -28.90 -12.87 46.09
CA VAL A 401 -29.60 -11.64 46.45
C VAL A 401 -28.62 -10.67 47.08
N VAL A 402 -28.60 -9.44 46.58
CA VAL A 402 -27.73 -8.38 47.06
C VAL A 402 -28.43 -7.66 48.24
N ARG A 403 -27.92 -7.84 49.44
CA ARG A 403 -28.52 -7.28 50.67
C ARG A 403 -27.64 -6.20 51.27
N HIS A 404 -28.23 -5.08 51.60
CA HIS A 404 -27.56 -4.03 52.36
C HIS A 404 -27.12 -4.59 53.73
N LYS A 405 -25.88 -4.32 54.09
CA LYS A 405 -25.27 -4.76 55.37
C LYS A 405 -25.14 -3.59 56.34
N SER A 406 -24.37 -2.59 55.97
CA SER A 406 -24.15 -1.39 56.82
C SER A 406 -23.41 -0.32 55.98
N GLY A 407 -23.77 0.96 56.15
CA GLY A 407 -23.13 2.06 55.41
C GLY A 407 -23.18 1.79 53.90
N PRO A 408 -22.05 1.82 53.19
CA PRO A 408 -22.01 1.56 51.74
C PRO A 408 -21.93 0.07 51.40
N ASP A 409 -21.87 -0.84 52.39
CA ASP A 409 -21.58 -2.26 52.18
C ASP A 409 -22.83 -3.10 51.87
N TYR A 410 -22.75 -3.90 50.86
CA TYR A 410 -23.71 -4.93 50.45
C TYR A 410 -23.06 -6.30 50.45
N VAL A 411 -23.87 -7.35 50.70
CA VAL A 411 -23.41 -8.74 50.74
C VAL A 411 -24.21 -9.53 49.68
N LEU A 412 -23.50 -10.33 48.88
CA LEU A 412 -24.08 -11.15 47.84
C LEU A 412 -24.46 -12.53 48.40
N ASN A 413 -25.63 -12.63 49.02
CA ASN A 413 -26.08 -13.85 49.68
C ASN A 413 -26.68 -14.82 48.64
N ARG A 414 -26.32 -16.10 48.74
CA ARG A 414 -26.99 -17.15 47.99
C ARG A 414 -28.48 -17.22 48.30
N ILE A 415 -29.31 -17.33 47.31
CA ILE A 415 -30.73 -17.65 47.47
C ILE A 415 -30.84 -19.13 47.92
N LYS A 416 -31.46 -19.34 49.08
CA LYS A 416 -31.68 -20.69 49.64
C LYS A 416 -33.02 -21.23 49.21
N SER A 417 -33.02 -22.45 48.64
CA SER A 417 -34.23 -23.19 48.34
C SER A 417 -34.61 -24.13 49.51
N PRO A 418 -35.89 -24.41 49.74
CA PRO A 418 -36.28 -25.38 50.77
C PRO A 418 -35.64 -26.74 50.44
N GLY A 419 -34.90 -27.29 51.42
CA GLY A 419 -34.17 -28.56 51.24
C GLY A 419 -32.70 -28.44 50.88
N ASP A 420 -32.17 -27.22 50.71
CA ASP A 420 -30.75 -27.00 50.41
C ASP A 420 -29.86 -27.44 51.59
N VAL A 421 -28.83 -28.19 51.28
CA VAL A 421 -27.77 -28.54 52.24
C VAL A 421 -26.96 -27.30 52.54
N ILE A 422 -26.60 -27.08 53.80
CA ILE A 422 -25.90 -25.90 54.32
C ILE A 422 -24.52 -25.66 53.61
N THR A 423 -24.01 -26.70 52.93
CA THR A 423 -22.67 -26.70 52.33
C THR A 423 -22.63 -26.27 50.85
N LEU A 424 -23.76 -25.87 50.24
CA LEU A 424 -23.74 -25.45 48.85
C LEU A 424 -23.04 -24.07 48.69
N GLU A 425 -22.06 -24.02 47.80
CA GLU A 425 -21.27 -22.85 47.53
C GLU A 425 -22.11 -21.70 46.93
N ASN A 426 -21.71 -20.47 47.20
CA ASN A 426 -22.30 -19.29 46.59
C ASN A 426 -21.97 -19.29 45.05
N PRO A 427 -22.94 -19.13 44.17
CA PRO A 427 -22.72 -19.13 42.69
C PRO A 427 -21.66 -18.13 42.25
N VAL A 428 -21.66 -16.91 42.79
CA VAL A 428 -20.67 -15.88 42.48
C VAL A 428 -19.27 -16.30 42.96
N THR A 429 -19.14 -16.92 44.15
CA THR A 429 -17.84 -17.40 44.63
C THR A 429 -17.29 -18.50 43.72
N ARG A 430 -18.15 -19.40 43.21
CA ARG A 430 -17.74 -20.44 42.27
C ARG A 430 -17.21 -19.83 40.95
N VAL A 431 -17.94 -18.90 40.32
CA VAL A 431 -17.53 -18.22 39.10
C VAL A 431 -16.24 -17.43 39.30
N LEU A 432 -16.11 -16.70 40.43
CA LEU A 432 -14.87 -15.98 40.73
C LEU A 432 -13.67 -16.92 40.90
N ARG A 433 -13.88 -18.17 41.34
CA ARG A 433 -12.81 -19.17 41.40
C ARG A 433 -12.48 -19.71 39.98
N GLU A 434 -13.48 -19.97 39.14
CA GLU A 434 -13.30 -20.40 37.76
C GLU A 434 -12.53 -19.35 36.96
N LEU A 435 -12.72 -18.07 37.26
CA LEU A 435 -12.03 -16.94 36.61
C LEU A 435 -10.70 -16.55 37.30
N ASP A 436 -10.21 -17.32 38.28
CA ASP A 436 -8.99 -17.01 39.08
C ASP A 436 -9.03 -15.66 39.81
N LEU A 437 -10.21 -15.11 40.03
CA LEU A 437 -10.41 -13.81 40.69
C LEU A 437 -10.66 -13.95 42.19
N LEU A 438 -10.99 -15.14 42.67
CA LEU A 438 -11.23 -15.37 44.10
C LEU A 438 -9.93 -15.17 44.90
N ARG A 439 -10.03 -14.46 46.03
CA ARG A 439 -8.92 -14.05 46.91
C ARG A 439 -7.98 -12.99 46.36
N THR A 440 -8.29 -12.42 45.17
CA THR A 440 -7.54 -11.27 44.65
C THR A 440 -7.80 -10.03 45.51
N ARG A 441 -6.78 -9.16 45.60
CA ARG A 441 -6.86 -7.87 46.26
C ARG A 441 -6.91 -6.75 45.20
N SER A 442 -7.28 -5.54 45.61
CA SER A 442 -7.40 -4.41 44.67
C SER A 442 -6.19 -4.19 43.76
N HIS A 443 -4.98 -4.55 44.17
CA HIS A 443 -3.75 -4.39 43.41
C HIS A 443 -3.37 -5.59 42.52
N SER A 444 -4.10 -6.69 42.61
CA SER A 444 -3.87 -7.90 41.82
C SER A 444 -5.09 -8.34 40.97
N LYS A 445 -6.13 -7.52 40.94
CA LYS A 445 -7.27 -7.72 40.04
C LYS A 445 -6.85 -7.54 38.58
N SER A 446 -7.40 -8.35 37.70
CA SER A 446 -7.25 -8.27 36.23
C SER A 446 -8.57 -8.67 35.55
N VAL A 447 -8.73 -8.34 34.31
CA VAL A 447 -9.83 -8.80 33.50
C VAL A 447 -9.47 -10.15 32.86
N PRO A 448 -10.34 -11.18 32.95
CA PRO A 448 -10.09 -12.45 32.28
C PRO A 448 -10.12 -12.31 30.75
N ASP A 449 -9.29 -13.11 30.05
CA ASP A 449 -9.13 -13.05 28.60
C ASP A 449 -10.44 -13.28 27.83
N ASP A 450 -11.34 -14.14 28.33
CA ASP A 450 -12.65 -14.38 27.71
C ASP A 450 -13.57 -13.14 27.69
N TYR A 451 -13.27 -12.15 28.51
CA TYR A 451 -13.95 -10.86 28.49
C TYR A 451 -13.19 -9.80 27.69
N LEU A 452 -11.84 -9.85 27.69
CA LEU A 452 -11.00 -8.92 26.92
C LEU A 452 -11.09 -9.15 25.41
N TYR A 453 -11.13 -10.42 24.99
CA TYR A 453 -11.20 -10.84 23.57
C TYR A 453 -12.56 -11.39 23.25
N ASN A 454 -13.62 -10.58 23.46
CA ASN A 454 -15.02 -10.92 23.22
C ASN A 454 -15.69 -9.86 22.34
N SER A 455 -16.97 -10.03 22.06
CA SER A 455 -17.77 -9.07 21.29
C SER A 455 -17.67 -7.64 21.87
N ALA A 456 -17.90 -6.63 21.06
CA ALA A 456 -17.86 -5.23 21.47
C ALA A 456 -18.83 -4.94 22.62
N ASP A 457 -20.00 -5.59 22.64
CA ASP A 457 -21.02 -5.41 23.67
C ASP A 457 -20.56 -5.94 25.02
N VAL A 458 -19.91 -7.12 25.06
CA VAL A 458 -19.34 -7.70 26.29
C VAL A 458 -18.24 -6.79 26.86
N ARG A 459 -17.33 -6.32 26.01
CA ARG A 459 -16.24 -5.42 26.41
C ARG A 459 -16.75 -4.07 26.90
N LEU A 460 -17.75 -3.52 26.21
CA LEU A 460 -18.37 -2.25 26.61
C LEU A 460 -19.12 -2.40 27.93
N ALA A 461 -19.92 -3.46 28.11
CA ALA A 461 -20.63 -3.69 29.36
C ALA A 461 -19.66 -3.84 30.56
N LEU A 462 -18.57 -4.58 30.36
CA LEU A 462 -17.50 -4.72 31.37
C LEU A 462 -16.86 -3.36 31.70
N LEU A 463 -16.49 -2.60 30.67
CA LEU A 463 -15.90 -1.27 30.85
C LEU A 463 -16.87 -0.32 31.56
N GLN A 464 -18.16 -0.34 31.22
CA GLN A 464 -19.18 0.44 31.92
C GLN A 464 -19.25 0.09 33.41
N GLY A 465 -19.18 -1.19 33.78
CA GLY A 465 -19.14 -1.61 35.17
C GLY A 465 -17.91 -1.09 35.93
N LEU A 466 -16.72 -1.15 35.30
CA LEU A 466 -15.50 -0.59 35.86
C LEU A 466 -15.56 0.94 35.99
N LEU A 467 -16.17 1.63 35.03
CA LEU A 467 -16.30 3.09 35.08
C LEU A 467 -17.39 3.55 36.03
N ASP A 468 -18.43 2.78 36.17
CA ASP A 468 -19.52 3.09 37.14
C ASP A 468 -19.10 2.87 38.60
N SER A 469 -18.16 1.94 38.88
CA SER A 469 -17.52 1.78 40.17
C SER A 469 -16.39 2.80 40.39
N ASP A 470 -15.20 2.54 39.85
CA ASP A 470 -13.95 3.25 40.15
C ASP A 470 -13.65 4.41 39.14
N GLY A 471 -14.56 4.71 38.23
CA GLY A 471 -14.43 5.80 37.26
C GLY A 471 -15.40 6.96 37.49
N GLY A 472 -15.31 7.95 36.61
CA GLY A 472 -16.29 9.06 36.62
C GLY A 472 -15.97 10.17 35.61
N PRO A 473 -16.99 10.99 35.27
CA PRO A 473 -16.80 12.14 34.45
C PRO A 473 -16.05 13.25 35.21
N VAL A 474 -15.07 13.86 34.57
CA VAL A 474 -14.33 15.02 35.08
C VAL A 474 -14.62 16.21 34.15
N THR A 475 -15.45 17.11 34.63
CA THR A 475 -15.83 18.32 33.95
C THR A 475 -14.81 19.43 34.21
N GLN A 476 -14.49 20.19 33.16
CA GLN A 476 -13.65 21.39 33.24
C GLN A 476 -14.35 22.52 32.48
N GLN A 477 -14.26 23.74 32.98
CA GLN A 477 -14.84 24.91 32.32
C GLN A 477 -14.22 25.07 30.92
N ASP A 478 -15.04 25.29 29.92
CA ASP A 478 -14.68 25.50 28.50
C ASP A 478 -13.89 24.32 27.84
N ARG A 479 -14.03 23.09 28.38
CA ARG A 479 -13.40 21.88 27.80
C ARG A 479 -14.39 20.73 27.76
N THR A 480 -14.17 19.80 26.81
CA THR A 480 -14.89 18.52 26.76
C THR A 480 -14.65 17.70 28.02
N CYS A 481 -15.68 16.97 28.44
CA CYS A 481 -15.62 16.09 29.61
C CYS A 481 -14.55 15.00 29.41
N ARG A 482 -13.76 14.73 30.46
CA ARG A 482 -12.87 13.57 30.49
C ARG A 482 -13.48 12.48 31.33
N ILE A 483 -13.23 11.24 30.96
CA ILE A 483 -13.54 10.10 31.82
C ILE A 483 -12.25 9.78 32.56
N GLN A 484 -12.30 9.67 33.88
CA GLN A 484 -11.13 9.30 34.68
C GLN A 484 -11.43 7.99 35.40
N TYR A 485 -10.54 7.03 35.30
CA TYR A 485 -10.56 5.77 36.01
C TYR A 485 -9.33 5.68 36.93
N THR A 486 -9.45 5.07 38.09
CA THR A 486 -8.33 4.98 39.06
C THR A 486 -8.24 3.59 39.64
N THR A 487 -7.07 2.96 39.55
CA THR A 487 -6.83 1.64 40.14
C THR A 487 -5.45 1.57 40.78
N THR A 488 -5.27 0.61 41.70
CA THR A 488 -3.95 0.24 42.29
C THR A 488 -3.37 -0.99 41.58
N SER A 489 -4.11 -1.67 40.71
CA SER A 489 -3.64 -2.79 39.92
C SER A 489 -3.00 -2.29 38.63
N ILE A 490 -1.77 -2.73 38.36
CA ILE A 490 -1.09 -2.52 37.07
C ILE A 490 -1.79 -3.31 35.98
N LEU A 491 -2.18 -4.57 36.26
CA LEU A 491 -2.88 -5.41 35.29
C LEU A 491 -4.21 -4.79 34.91
N LEU A 492 -5.05 -4.43 35.86
CA LEU A 492 -6.35 -3.85 35.57
C LEU A 492 -6.25 -2.48 34.89
N ARG A 493 -5.16 -1.71 35.13
CA ARG A 493 -4.86 -0.49 34.37
C ARG A 493 -4.64 -0.82 32.89
N ASP A 494 -3.82 -1.84 32.60
CA ASP A 494 -3.48 -2.23 31.24
C ASP A 494 -4.68 -2.86 30.52
N ASP A 495 -5.49 -3.63 31.23
CA ASP A 495 -6.75 -4.19 30.73
C ASP A 495 -7.74 -3.09 30.35
N VAL A 496 -7.91 -2.06 31.19
CA VAL A 496 -8.78 -0.90 30.89
C VAL A 496 -8.27 -0.13 29.67
N ILE A 497 -6.96 0.05 29.52
CA ILE A 497 -6.36 0.68 28.33
C ILE A 497 -6.69 -0.14 27.10
N SER A 498 -6.51 -1.47 27.14
CA SER A 498 -6.81 -2.37 26.04
C SER A 498 -8.29 -2.36 25.68
N LEU A 499 -9.20 -2.39 26.67
CA LEU A 499 -10.64 -2.25 26.43
C LEU A 499 -10.97 -0.94 25.71
N VAL A 500 -10.46 0.18 26.20
CA VAL A 500 -10.67 1.51 25.60
C VAL A 500 -10.16 1.56 24.17
N GLN A 501 -8.94 1.09 23.93
CA GLN A 501 -8.30 1.12 22.62
C GLN A 501 -9.01 0.20 21.61
N SER A 502 -9.41 -0.99 22.05
CA SER A 502 -10.15 -1.94 21.21
C SER A 502 -11.56 -1.47 20.84
N LEU A 503 -12.11 -0.51 21.60
CA LEU A 503 -13.36 0.19 21.30
C LEU A 503 -13.15 1.48 20.48
N GLY A 504 -11.94 1.72 19.96
CA GLY A 504 -11.61 2.90 19.16
C GLY A 504 -11.28 4.16 19.98
N GLY A 505 -11.11 4.03 21.30
CA GLY A 505 -10.78 5.13 22.20
C GLY A 505 -9.29 5.37 22.40
N VAL A 506 -8.96 6.35 23.21
CA VAL A 506 -7.58 6.71 23.62
C VAL A 506 -7.52 6.81 25.15
N ALA A 507 -6.48 6.27 25.74
CA ALA A 507 -6.26 6.25 27.19
C ALA A 507 -4.89 6.82 27.55
N TYR A 508 -4.87 7.84 28.41
CA TYR A 508 -3.63 8.45 28.92
C TYR A 508 -3.41 8.01 30.36
N THR A 509 -2.20 7.55 30.67
CA THR A 509 -1.89 7.07 32.01
C THR A 509 -1.00 8.03 32.79
N ARG A 510 -1.23 8.11 34.08
CA ARG A 510 -0.32 8.77 35.03
C ARG A 510 -0.27 8.02 36.34
N ARG A 511 0.91 7.94 36.93
CA ARG A 511 1.14 7.35 38.25
C ARG A 511 1.03 8.44 39.31
N ARG A 512 0.34 8.14 40.40
CA ARG A 512 0.28 8.95 41.60
C ARG A 512 0.91 8.17 42.77
N ALA A 513 2.13 8.54 43.14
CA ALA A 513 2.88 7.86 44.18
C ALA A 513 2.10 7.84 45.52
N ALA A 514 2.22 6.77 46.27
CA ALA A 514 1.69 6.65 47.61
C ALA A 514 2.52 7.45 48.61
N GLU A 515 3.84 7.48 48.37
CA GLU A 515 4.80 8.17 49.20
C GLU A 515 4.53 9.68 49.25
N GLY A 516 4.60 10.28 50.44
CA GLY A 516 4.35 11.71 50.65
C GLY A 516 2.86 12.14 50.61
N ARG A 517 1.91 11.22 50.39
CA ARG A 517 0.47 11.54 50.43
C ARG A 517 -0.03 11.68 51.86
N ARG A 518 -0.73 12.77 52.13
CA ARG A 518 -1.46 12.93 53.40
C ARG A 518 -2.59 11.90 53.46
N PRO A 519 -2.82 11.27 54.65
CA PRO A 519 -3.96 10.39 54.82
C PRO A 519 -5.26 11.11 54.44
N SER A 520 -6.17 10.39 53.76
CA SER A 520 -7.54 10.89 53.57
C SER A 520 -8.39 10.47 54.75
N ARG A 521 -9.35 11.31 55.13
CA ARG A 521 -10.27 10.99 56.23
C ARG A 521 -11.58 10.48 55.63
N VAL A 522 -11.89 9.21 55.89
CA VAL A 522 -13.11 8.55 55.44
C VAL A 522 -13.84 8.05 56.65
N ASN A 523 -15.09 8.47 56.84
CA ASN A 523 -15.93 8.10 58.00
C ASN A 523 -15.22 8.28 59.34
N GLY A 524 -14.48 9.39 59.52
CA GLY A 524 -13.77 9.74 60.74
C GLY A 524 -12.45 8.97 60.98
N ARG A 525 -12.07 8.06 60.09
CA ARG A 525 -10.81 7.29 60.17
C ARG A 525 -9.79 7.78 59.14
N ASP A 526 -8.52 7.86 59.53
CA ASP A 526 -7.42 8.17 58.62
C ASP A 526 -7.08 6.95 57.76
N VAL A 527 -7.26 7.07 56.46
CA VAL A 527 -6.88 6.06 55.46
C VAL A 527 -5.52 6.44 54.89
N ARG A 528 -4.50 5.61 55.14
CA ARG A 528 -3.15 5.77 54.59
C ARG A 528 -3.07 5.10 53.24
N PHE A 529 -2.38 5.77 52.29
CA PHE A 529 -2.11 5.22 50.97
C PHE A 529 -0.84 4.38 50.99
N ASN A 530 -0.97 3.08 50.89
CA ASN A 530 0.15 2.13 50.98
C ASN A 530 0.67 1.68 49.59
N ARG A 531 0.00 2.07 48.53
CA ARG A 531 0.32 1.71 47.13
C ARG A 531 0.08 2.90 46.22
N ASP A 532 0.84 2.92 45.12
CA ASP A 532 0.63 3.88 44.05
C ASP A 532 -0.74 3.68 43.41
N ALA A 533 -1.31 4.78 42.95
CA ALA A 533 -2.53 4.77 42.16
C ALA A 533 -2.20 5.06 40.70
N HIS A 534 -2.75 4.27 39.81
CA HIS A 534 -2.71 4.47 38.38
C HIS A 534 -4.00 5.17 37.94
N ILE A 535 -3.85 6.33 37.35
CA ILE A 535 -4.97 7.15 36.89
C ILE A 535 -4.98 7.04 35.35
N VAL A 536 -6.12 6.67 34.78
CA VAL A 536 -6.35 6.54 33.35
C VAL A 536 -7.36 7.59 32.95
N ASP A 537 -6.92 8.56 32.13
CA ASP A 537 -7.79 9.57 31.51
C ASP A 537 -8.23 9.04 30.13
N ILE A 538 -9.52 8.82 29.95
CA ILE A 538 -10.11 8.09 28.82
C ILE A 538 -10.89 9.05 27.90
N ARG A 539 -10.80 8.79 26.59
CA ARG A 539 -11.68 9.36 25.57
C ARG A 539 -12.20 8.24 24.68
N LEU A 540 -13.50 8.13 24.56
CA LEU A 540 -14.18 7.16 23.69
C LEU A 540 -14.80 7.85 22.49
N PRO A 541 -15.07 7.12 21.39
CA PRO A 541 -15.90 7.60 20.28
C PRO A 541 -17.24 8.12 20.78
N GLU A 542 -17.81 9.09 20.05
CA GLU A 542 -19.03 9.80 20.44
C GLU A 542 -20.25 8.86 20.55
N GLU A 543 -20.24 7.79 19.78
CA GLU A 543 -21.31 6.79 19.71
C GLU A 543 -21.31 5.86 20.93
N ILE A 544 -20.24 5.85 21.74
CA ILE A 544 -20.09 4.94 22.88
C ILE A 544 -20.51 5.66 24.18
N GLU A 545 -21.57 5.14 24.82
CA GLU A 545 -22.00 5.58 26.14
C GLU A 545 -21.14 4.93 27.23
N PRO A 546 -20.33 5.69 27.99
CA PRO A 546 -19.39 5.12 28.95
C PRO A 546 -20.00 4.71 30.30
N PHE A 547 -21.20 5.18 30.64
CA PHE A 547 -21.82 4.98 31.94
C PHE A 547 -23.25 4.46 31.83
N ARG A 548 -23.62 3.49 32.68
CA ARG A 548 -24.99 3.10 32.94
C ARG A 548 -25.58 3.84 34.15
N LEU A 549 -24.76 4.13 35.15
CA LEU A 549 -25.17 4.87 36.35
C LEU A 549 -25.70 6.25 35.98
N THR A 550 -26.97 6.50 36.26
CA THR A 550 -27.73 7.66 35.81
C THR A 550 -27.02 9.00 36.11
N ARG A 551 -26.57 9.22 37.33
CA ARG A 551 -25.90 10.47 37.74
C ARG A 551 -24.59 10.73 36.97
N LYS A 552 -23.79 9.68 36.65
CA LYS A 552 -22.55 9.79 35.91
C LYS A 552 -22.83 10.03 34.40
N ARG A 553 -23.80 9.28 33.88
CA ARG A 553 -24.25 9.42 32.48
C ARG A 553 -24.79 10.83 32.20
N ASP A 554 -25.69 11.32 33.03
CA ASP A 554 -26.30 12.62 32.85
C ASP A 554 -25.27 13.75 32.98
N THR A 555 -24.32 13.65 33.93
CA THR A 555 -23.21 14.58 34.05
C THR A 555 -22.30 14.57 32.81
N TYR A 556 -21.99 13.39 32.26
CA TYR A 556 -21.18 13.26 31.04
C TYR A 556 -21.86 13.87 29.82
N ARG A 557 -23.15 13.59 29.63
CA ARG A 557 -23.97 14.14 28.53
C ARG A 557 -24.14 15.65 28.65
N ALA A 558 -24.43 16.16 29.84
CA ALA A 558 -24.59 17.59 30.09
C ALA A 558 -23.31 18.39 29.82
N ALA A 559 -22.14 17.75 29.94
CA ALA A 559 -20.85 18.36 29.62
C ALA A 559 -20.45 18.22 28.14
N GLY A 560 -21.35 17.76 27.27
CA GLY A 560 -21.11 17.61 25.83
C GLY A 560 -20.24 16.40 25.43
N GLY A 561 -20.13 15.40 26.32
CA GLY A 561 -19.35 14.17 26.06
C GLY A 561 -17.83 14.39 26.05
N GLY A 562 -17.09 13.35 25.67
CA GLY A 562 -15.61 13.27 25.80
C GLY A 562 -14.83 13.91 24.66
N GLY A 563 -15.49 14.34 23.60
CA GLY A 563 -14.85 14.81 22.37
C GLY A 563 -14.20 13.67 21.58
N ARG A 564 -13.85 13.93 20.32
CA ARG A 564 -13.32 12.94 19.40
C ARG A 564 -11.94 12.42 19.86
N PRO A 565 -11.71 11.10 19.93
CA PRO A 565 -10.39 10.53 20.15
C PRO A 565 -9.42 10.93 19.04
N MET A 566 -8.19 11.29 19.40
CA MET A 566 -7.12 11.61 18.47
C MET A 566 -5.80 11.10 18.99
N ARG A 567 -4.96 10.59 18.12
CA ARG A 567 -3.63 10.08 18.44
C ARG A 567 -2.59 10.76 17.58
N PHE A 568 -1.48 11.21 18.15
CA PHE A 568 -0.38 11.87 17.46
C PHE A 568 0.94 11.20 17.79
N ILE A 569 1.88 11.18 16.84
CA ILE A 569 3.25 10.76 17.11
C ILE A 569 3.91 11.77 18.06
N ASP A 570 4.52 11.27 19.14
CA ASP A 570 5.23 12.07 20.14
C ASP A 570 6.74 11.99 20.00
N SER A 571 7.30 10.76 19.89
CA SER A 571 8.74 10.56 19.67
C SER A 571 9.00 9.40 18.70
N ILE A 572 10.16 9.46 18.03
CA ILE A 572 10.74 8.39 17.24
C ILE A 572 12.20 8.27 17.69
N GLU A 573 12.55 7.14 18.29
CA GLU A 573 13.85 6.92 18.94
C GLU A 573 14.49 5.63 18.41
N PRO A 574 15.82 5.61 18.15
CA PRO A 574 16.52 4.39 17.79
C PRO A 574 16.33 3.29 18.86
N ALA A 575 16.07 2.06 18.44
CA ALA A 575 15.83 0.93 19.34
C ALA A 575 16.76 -0.28 19.06
N GLY A 576 17.82 -0.11 18.27
CA GLY A 576 18.81 -1.14 17.96
C GLY A 576 18.64 -1.78 16.60
N ARG A 577 19.17 -2.99 16.42
CA ARG A 577 19.02 -3.79 15.21
C ARG A 577 18.33 -5.10 15.56
N GLU A 578 17.34 -5.47 14.77
CA GLU A 578 16.51 -6.65 15.01
C GLU A 578 16.20 -7.37 13.69
N GLU A 579 15.94 -8.66 13.76
CA GLU A 579 15.38 -9.43 12.66
C GLU A 579 13.95 -8.94 12.40
N THR A 580 13.65 -8.66 11.13
CA THR A 580 12.40 -7.99 10.75
C THR A 580 11.62 -8.76 9.70
N VAL A 581 10.30 -8.59 9.72
CA VAL A 581 9.35 -9.16 8.79
C VAL A 581 8.33 -8.12 8.36
N CYS A 582 7.89 -8.20 7.11
CA CYS A 582 6.80 -7.41 6.56
C CYS A 582 5.64 -8.36 6.24
N ILE A 583 4.41 -7.95 6.55
CA ILE A 583 3.21 -8.68 6.14
C ILE A 583 2.44 -7.88 5.08
N GLN A 584 1.65 -8.56 4.29
CA GLN A 584 0.66 -7.98 3.39
C GLN A 584 -0.73 -8.42 3.85
N VAL A 585 -1.67 -7.48 3.96
CA VAL A 585 -3.05 -7.75 4.36
C VAL A 585 -4.02 -7.35 3.26
N ALA A 586 -5.22 -7.96 3.26
CA ALA A 586 -6.26 -7.71 2.25
C ALA A 586 -7.10 -6.44 2.51
N ALA A 587 -6.84 -5.70 3.59
CA ALA A 587 -7.58 -4.49 3.90
C ALA A 587 -7.41 -3.44 2.78
N GLU A 588 -8.51 -2.82 2.32
CA GLU A 588 -8.52 -1.83 1.23
C GLU A 588 -7.61 -0.63 1.51
N ASP A 589 -7.55 -0.17 2.76
CA ASP A 589 -6.68 0.94 3.17
C ASP A 589 -5.25 0.50 3.52
N SER A 590 -4.96 -0.80 3.38
CA SER A 590 -3.66 -1.40 3.69
C SER A 590 -3.21 -1.22 5.14
N LEU A 591 -4.14 -1.00 6.08
CA LEU A 591 -3.85 -0.82 7.50
C LEU A 591 -4.18 -2.07 8.32
N TYR A 592 -3.37 -2.34 9.33
CA TYR A 592 -3.61 -3.37 10.33
C TYR A 592 -3.24 -2.89 11.73
N VAL A 593 -3.81 -3.55 12.73
CA VAL A 593 -3.60 -3.22 14.15
C VAL A 593 -2.32 -3.91 14.65
N THR A 594 -1.32 -3.12 14.99
CA THR A 594 -0.10 -3.55 15.67
C THR A 594 -0.16 -3.22 17.15
N GLN A 595 0.92 -3.47 17.87
CA GLN A 595 1.05 -3.30 19.32
C GLN A 595 0.39 -2.00 19.82
N ASP A 596 -0.24 -2.07 20.99
CA ASP A 596 -0.96 -0.96 21.64
C ASP A 596 -2.08 -0.36 20.76
N HIS A 597 -2.70 -1.18 19.90
CA HIS A 597 -3.76 -0.77 18.97
C HIS A 597 -3.35 0.42 18.07
N LEU A 598 -2.07 0.49 17.70
CA LEU A 598 -1.61 1.40 16.66
C LEU A 598 -1.96 0.84 15.28
N LEU A 599 -2.43 1.70 14.40
CA LEU A 599 -2.63 1.36 13.00
C LEU A 599 -1.37 1.66 12.20
N THR A 600 -0.92 0.69 11.45
CA THR A 600 0.26 0.80 10.61
C THR A 600 0.01 0.25 9.20
N HIS A 601 0.85 0.67 8.26
CA HIS A 601 0.64 0.40 6.84
C HIS A 601 1.36 -0.88 6.39
N ASN A 602 0.74 -1.59 5.43
CA ASN A 602 1.38 -2.71 4.76
C ASN A 602 1.96 -2.33 3.38
N THR A 603 2.03 -3.25 2.41
CA THR A 603 2.60 -3.11 1.07
C THR A 603 1.73 -2.29 0.09
N LEU A 604 2.21 -2.22 -1.17
CA LEU A 604 1.78 -1.37 -2.28
C LEU A 604 0.42 -1.78 -2.86
N ASN A 605 -0.66 -1.12 -2.49
CA ASN A 605 -1.96 -1.20 -3.17
C ASN A 605 -2.21 0.06 -4.00
N ASP A 606 -3.11 -0.01 -4.99
CA ASP A 606 -3.54 1.11 -5.86
C ASP A 606 -2.35 1.83 -6.51
N ALA A 607 -1.32 1.10 -6.90
CA ALA A 607 -0.08 1.66 -7.41
C ALA A 607 0.19 1.22 -8.85
N PHE A 608 0.67 2.15 -9.67
CA PHE A 608 1.31 1.82 -10.94
C PHE A 608 2.82 1.76 -10.74
N ILE A 609 3.38 0.56 -10.85
CA ILE A 609 4.77 0.30 -10.50
C ILE A 609 5.57 0.03 -11.78
N ILE A 610 6.66 0.74 -11.99
CA ILE A 610 7.55 0.54 -13.14
C ILE A 610 8.93 0.12 -12.63
N LEU A 611 9.38 -1.06 -13.07
CA LEU A 611 10.76 -1.50 -12.89
C LEU A 611 11.52 -1.31 -14.20
N ASP A 612 12.42 -0.33 -14.22
CA ASP A 612 13.28 -0.04 -15.37
C ASP A 612 14.62 -0.76 -15.28
N GLU A 613 15.25 -1.07 -16.41
CA GLU A 613 16.53 -1.80 -16.53
C GLU A 613 16.52 -3.16 -15.79
N ALA A 614 15.42 -3.87 -15.91
CA ALA A 614 15.15 -5.09 -15.17
C ALA A 614 16.12 -6.26 -15.49
N GLN A 615 16.85 -6.22 -16.62
CA GLN A 615 17.89 -7.19 -16.95
C GLN A 615 19.01 -7.20 -15.90
N ASN A 616 19.18 -6.11 -15.15
CA ASN A 616 20.17 -5.95 -14.11
C ASN A 616 19.66 -6.37 -12.71
N THR A 617 18.58 -7.14 -12.64
CA THR A 617 18.11 -7.78 -11.40
C THR A 617 18.63 -9.20 -11.28
N SER A 618 18.91 -9.65 -10.03
CA SER A 618 19.06 -11.07 -9.76
C SER A 618 17.70 -11.79 -9.77
N PRO A 619 17.65 -13.13 -9.90
CA PRO A 619 16.40 -13.89 -9.78
C PRO A 619 15.64 -13.64 -8.49
N GLU A 620 16.35 -13.50 -7.37
CA GLU A 620 15.78 -13.22 -6.05
C GLU A 620 15.19 -11.81 -5.99
N GLN A 621 15.86 -10.83 -6.60
CA GLN A 621 15.37 -9.45 -6.69
C GLN A 621 14.11 -9.37 -7.55
N MET A 622 14.08 -10.07 -8.70
CA MET A 622 12.92 -10.12 -9.57
C MET A 622 11.73 -10.79 -8.87
N LYS A 623 11.94 -11.93 -8.24
CA LYS A 623 10.91 -12.62 -7.44
C LYS A 623 10.38 -11.71 -6.33
N MET A 624 11.27 -11.07 -5.58
CA MET A 624 10.92 -10.13 -4.52
C MET A 624 10.06 -8.98 -5.06
N PHE A 625 10.42 -8.41 -6.22
CA PHE A 625 9.69 -7.31 -6.83
C PHE A 625 8.27 -7.72 -7.28
N LEU A 626 8.15 -8.82 -8.00
CA LEU A 626 6.87 -9.33 -8.51
C LEU A 626 5.90 -9.68 -7.36
N THR A 627 6.42 -10.18 -6.24
CA THR A 627 5.60 -10.50 -5.07
C THR A 627 5.18 -9.26 -4.25
N ARG A 628 5.53 -8.04 -4.69
CA ARG A 628 5.07 -6.77 -4.11
C ARG A 628 3.79 -6.23 -4.74
N LEU A 629 3.28 -6.88 -5.77
CA LEU A 629 2.02 -6.52 -6.40
C LEU A 629 0.90 -6.57 -5.35
N GLY A 630 0.28 -5.43 -5.08
CA GLY A 630 -0.89 -5.30 -4.23
C GLY A 630 -2.18 -5.30 -5.05
N PHE A 631 -3.34 -5.23 -4.39
CA PHE A 631 -4.63 -5.12 -5.05
C PHE A 631 -4.72 -3.83 -5.85
N GLU A 632 -5.42 -3.89 -7.00
CA GLU A 632 -5.62 -2.77 -7.91
C GLU A 632 -4.32 -2.08 -8.36
N SER A 633 -3.18 -2.79 -8.19
CA SER A 633 -1.88 -2.33 -8.66
C SER A 633 -1.53 -2.95 -9.98
N LYS A 634 -0.78 -2.22 -10.80
CA LYS A 634 -0.25 -2.64 -12.09
C LYS A 634 1.26 -2.59 -12.08
N ILE A 635 1.91 -3.61 -12.62
CA ILE A 635 3.37 -3.69 -12.74
C ILE A 635 3.76 -3.68 -14.21
N VAL A 636 4.66 -2.79 -14.57
CA VAL A 636 5.32 -2.79 -15.88
C VAL A 636 6.83 -2.93 -15.69
N ILE A 637 7.39 -3.97 -16.29
CA ILE A 637 8.81 -4.29 -16.22
C ILE A 637 9.45 -3.99 -17.58
N THR A 638 10.45 -3.12 -17.61
CA THR A 638 11.15 -2.76 -18.84
C THR A 638 12.60 -3.20 -18.78
N GLY A 639 13.13 -3.73 -19.90
CA GLY A 639 14.51 -4.17 -19.94
C GLY A 639 14.99 -4.59 -21.34
N ASP A 640 16.31 -4.78 -21.41
CA ASP A 640 17.01 -5.28 -22.60
C ASP A 640 17.82 -6.52 -22.23
N VAL A 641 17.38 -7.68 -22.66
CA VAL A 641 18.04 -8.97 -22.33
C VAL A 641 19.45 -9.10 -22.93
N THR A 642 19.83 -8.20 -23.86
CA THR A 642 21.16 -8.18 -24.48
C THR A 642 22.17 -7.37 -23.67
N GLN A 643 21.70 -6.40 -22.86
CA GLN A 643 22.54 -5.46 -22.10
C GLN A 643 22.55 -5.82 -20.59
N VAL A 644 23.20 -6.91 -20.24
CA VAL A 644 23.27 -7.36 -18.83
C VAL A 644 24.59 -6.94 -18.19
N ASP A 645 24.52 -6.05 -17.19
CA ASP A 645 25.68 -5.51 -16.46
C ASP A 645 25.89 -6.19 -15.08
N LEU A 646 25.36 -7.39 -14.90
CA LEU A 646 25.50 -8.13 -13.65
C LEU A 646 26.91 -8.70 -13.49
N PRO A 647 27.42 -8.90 -12.23
CA PRO A 647 28.70 -9.53 -11.97
C PRO A 647 28.80 -10.92 -12.61
N SER A 648 30.01 -11.30 -13.04
CA SER A 648 30.29 -12.58 -13.70
C SER A 648 29.76 -13.76 -12.88
N GLY A 649 28.90 -14.58 -13.50
CA GLY A 649 28.28 -15.76 -12.87
C GLY A 649 26.87 -15.54 -12.33
N THR A 650 26.36 -14.30 -12.26
CA THR A 650 24.99 -14.00 -11.85
C THR A 650 24.05 -14.07 -13.05
N LYS A 651 22.99 -14.85 -12.96
CA LYS A 651 21.95 -14.90 -14.01
C LYS A 651 21.02 -13.69 -13.90
N SER A 652 20.60 -13.17 -15.05
CA SER A 652 19.59 -12.11 -15.08
C SER A 652 18.23 -12.64 -14.66
N GLY A 653 17.60 -11.96 -13.70
CA GLY A 653 16.25 -12.26 -13.25
C GLY A 653 15.20 -12.10 -14.35
N LEU A 654 15.39 -11.11 -15.25
CA LEU A 654 14.50 -10.88 -16.40
C LEU A 654 14.49 -12.09 -17.37
N ARG A 655 15.64 -12.68 -17.65
CA ARG A 655 15.70 -13.89 -18.49
C ARG A 655 15.03 -15.08 -17.84
N GLN A 656 15.28 -15.30 -16.56
CA GLN A 656 14.72 -16.46 -15.86
C GLN A 656 13.20 -16.35 -15.66
N VAL A 657 12.69 -15.16 -15.39
CA VAL A 657 11.25 -14.95 -15.14
C VAL A 657 10.43 -15.19 -16.40
N GLN A 658 11.00 -14.96 -17.59
CA GLN A 658 10.34 -15.23 -18.85
C GLN A 658 9.98 -16.72 -18.97
N ASP A 659 10.93 -17.61 -18.67
CA ASP A 659 10.72 -19.06 -18.70
C ASP A 659 9.71 -19.55 -17.64
N ILE A 660 9.59 -18.83 -16.51
CA ILE A 660 8.75 -19.22 -15.37
C ILE A 660 7.30 -18.75 -15.52
N LEU A 661 7.09 -17.52 -16.06
CA LEU A 661 5.78 -16.87 -16.09
C LEU A 661 5.11 -16.90 -17.46
N GLU A 662 5.76 -17.43 -18.50
CA GLU A 662 5.16 -17.56 -19.81
C GLU A 662 3.93 -18.49 -19.75
N GLY A 663 2.76 -17.99 -20.20
CA GLY A 663 1.49 -18.73 -20.14
C GLY A 663 0.67 -18.56 -18.86
N LEU A 664 1.09 -17.72 -17.90
CA LEU A 664 0.23 -17.35 -16.78
C LEU A 664 -0.80 -16.31 -17.21
N ASP A 665 -2.05 -16.51 -16.76
CA ASP A 665 -3.11 -15.54 -16.95
C ASP A 665 -2.73 -14.18 -16.35
N ASP A 666 -3.09 -13.08 -17.04
CA ASP A 666 -2.86 -11.70 -16.61
C ASP A 666 -1.36 -11.25 -16.59
N VAL A 667 -0.45 -12.07 -17.14
CA VAL A 667 0.95 -11.74 -17.39
C VAL A 667 1.20 -11.69 -18.89
N HIS A 668 1.77 -10.59 -19.39
CA HIS A 668 2.04 -10.42 -20.82
C HIS A 668 3.49 -10.02 -21.12
N PHE A 669 4.07 -10.63 -22.14
CA PHE A 669 5.43 -10.32 -22.63
C PHE A 669 5.33 -9.62 -23.99
N SER A 670 5.56 -8.31 -24.00
CA SER A 670 5.64 -7.48 -25.21
C SER A 670 7.09 -7.40 -25.70
N ARG A 671 7.35 -7.84 -26.91
CA ARG A 671 8.67 -7.78 -27.53
C ARG A 671 8.74 -6.62 -28.51
N LEU A 672 9.66 -5.70 -28.26
CA LEU A 672 10.00 -4.61 -29.17
C LEU A 672 11.33 -4.94 -29.84
N THR A 673 11.48 -4.54 -31.10
CA THR A 673 12.61 -4.86 -31.96
C THR A 673 13.42 -3.63 -32.33
N SER A 674 14.53 -3.79 -33.05
CA SER A 674 15.29 -2.67 -33.63
C SER A 674 14.46 -1.77 -34.57
N HIS A 675 13.39 -2.30 -35.17
CA HIS A 675 12.44 -1.52 -35.99
C HIS A 675 11.60 -0.53 -35.20
N ASP A 676 11.48 -0.75 -33.86
CA ASP A 676 10.72 0.14 -32.98
C ASP A 676 11.57 1.28 -32.37
N VAL A 677 12.85 1.36 -32.78
CA VAL A 677 13.77 2.39 -32.27
C VAL A 677 13.36 3.77 -32.78
N VAL A 678 12.99 4.66 -31.88
CA VAL A 678 12.57 6.04 -32.14
C VAL A 678 13.75 6.98 -31.89
N ARG A 679 14.82 6.83 -32.67
CA ARG A 679 16.03 7.68 -32.59
C ARG A 679 16.50 8.05 -34.02
N HIS A 680 17.55 8.86 -34.06
CA HIS A 680 18.19 9.19 -35.34
C HIS A 680 18.54 7.92 -36.13
N LYS A 681 18.20 7.84 -37.41
CA LYS A 681 18.40 6.66 -38.33
C LYS A 681 19.80 6.04 -38.23
N LEU A 682 20.82 6.82 -37.93
CA LEU A 682 22.20 6.35 -37.73
C LEU A 682 22.34 5.44 -36.50
N VAL A 683 21.60 5.71 -35.40
CA VAL A 683 21.69 4.89 -34.17
C VAL A 683 21.13 3.50 -34.42
N GLY A 684 20.00 3.37 -35.13
CA GLY A 684 19.45 2.06 -35.53
C GLY A 684 20.47 1.25 -36.31
N ARG A 685 21.12 1.87 -37.32
CA ARG A 685 22.17 1.23 -38.13
C ARG A 685 23.41 0.82 -37.36
N ILE A 686 23.76 1.56 -36.30
CA ILE A 686 24.84 1.19 -35.40
C ILE A 686 24.46 -0.05 -34.59
N VAL A 687 23.25 -0.10 -34.03
CA VAL A 687 22.74 -1.27 -33.27
C VAL A 687 22.72 -2.50 -34.15
N ASP A 688 22.13 -2.41 -35.35
CA ASP A 688 22.11 -3.53 -36.32
C ASP A 688 23.51 -4.03 -36.68
N ALA A 689 24.49 -3.13 -36.79
CA ALA A 689 25.88 -3.48 -37.08
C ALA A 689 26.53 -4.26 -35.92
N TYR A 690 26.27 -3.85 -34.64
CA TYR A 690 26.74 -4.56 -33.46
C TYR A 690 26.06 -5.93 -33.33
N GLU A 691 24.75 -6.04 -33.50
CA GLU A 691 24.02 -7.31 -33.50
C GLU A 691 24.55 -8.31 -34.53
N LYS A 692 24.84 -7.84 -35.76
CA LYS A 692 25.49 -8.64 -36.79
C LYS A 692 26.90 -9.08 -36.40
N TYR A 693 27.68 -8.21 -35.77
CA TYR A 693 29.02 -8.52 -35.28
C TYR A 693 29.00 -9.59 -34.22
N ASP A 694 28.12 -9.45 -33.22
CA ASP A 694 27.98 -10.39 -32.11
C ASP A 694 27.47 -11.75 -32.56
N SER A 695 26.53 -11.78 -33.50
CA SER A 695 26.03 -13.04 -34.09
C SER A 695 27.07 -13.77 -34.93
N THR A 696 28.02 -13.04 -35.54
CA THR A 696 29.10 -13.63 -36.38
C THR A 696 30.32 -14.02 -35.54
N HIS A 697 30.61 -13.36 -34.42
CA HIS A 697 31.81 -13.58 -33.61
C HIS A 697 31.53 -14.21 -32.21
N GLY A 698 30.27 -14.31 -31.80
CA GLY A 698 29.85 -14.95 -30.53
C GLY A 698 30.07 -16.45 -30.47
N THR A 699 30.37 -17.11 -31.59
CA THR A 699 30.61 -18.55 -31.71
C THR A 699 32.09 -18.98 -31.54
N GLU A 700 33.05 -18.03 -31.56
CA GLU A 700 34.48 -18.41 -31.50
C GLU A 700 35.09 -18.47 -30.09
N ASN A 701 34.44 -17.99 -29.03
CA ASN A 701 34.99 -18.03 -27.69
C ASN A 701 34.66 -19.32 -26.87
N GLY A 702 34.10 -20.35 -27.51
CA GLY A 702 33.71 -21.64 -26.89
C GLY A 702 34.74 -22.77 -26.95
N THR A 703 35.83 -22.63 -27.66
CA THR A 703 36.80 -23.77 -27.88
C THR A 703 38.27 -23.39 -27.69
N HIS A 704 38.65 -22.98 -26.49
CA HIS A 704 40.04 -23.14 -26.02
C HIS A 704 40.03 -23.81 -24.66
N LYS A 705 39.77 -25.11 -24.64
CA LYS A 705 40.15 -25.99 -23.52
C LYS A 705 41.43 -26.76 -23.85
N SER A 706 42.44 -26.43 -23.07
CA SER A 706 43.47 -27.32 -22.55
C SER A 706 44.16 -28.30 -23.51
N ARG A 707 45.37 -27.98 -23.93
CA ARG A 707 46.44 -28.94 -24.09
C ARG A 707 47.37 -28.81 -22.90
N GLY A 708 47.33 -29.81 -22.04
CA GLY A 708 48.25 -29.95 -20.92
C GLY A 708 49.68 -30.18 -21.41
N THR A 709 50.61 -29.46 -20.80
CA THR A 709 52.04 -29.80 -20.83
C THR A 709 52.40 -30.36 -19.47
N ALA A 710 52.68 -31.66 -19.47
CA ALA A 710 53.37 -32.33 -18.40
C ALA A 710 54.81 -31.80 -18.31
N GLY A 711 55.18 -31.23 -17.18
CA GLY A 711 56.56 -30.88 -16.85
C GLY A 711 57.17 -31.92 -15.87
N PRO A 712 58.45 -32.21 -15.91
CA PRO A 712 59.03 -33.37 -15.29
C PRO A 712 59.34 -33.21 -13.80
N LYS A 713 59.25 -34.34 -13.08
CA LYS A 713 59.75 -34.49 -11.71
C LYS A 713 61.28 -34.33 -11.71
N GLY A 714 61.81 -33.61 -10.76
CA GLY A 714 63.25 -33.53 -10.49
C GLY A 714 63.59 -32.92 -9.16
N LYS A 715 63.91 -33.79 -8.16
CA LYS A 715 64.65 -33.66 -6.91
C LYS A 715 64.19 -32.63 -5.87
#